data_e7de85af117077a18453465ddd976485
#
_entry.id   e7de85af117077a18453465ddd976485
#
_cell.length_a   1.000
_cell.length_b   1.000
_cell.length_c   1.000
_cell.angle_alpha   90.00
_cell.angle_beta   90.00
_cell.angle_gamma   90.00
#
_symmetry.space_group_name_H-M   'P 1'
#
loop_
_entity.id
_entity.type
_entity.pdbx_description
1 polymer ?
#
loop_
_entity_poly.entity_id
_entity_poly.type
_entity_poly.pdbx_seq_one_letter_code
_entity_poly.pdbx_strand_id
1 'polypeptide(L)'
;MIDSDEKVYLTKEEYIQRNSKIYEGIEVSDIKISHVTVKEKKADTVTLSYETSCNTIAGTIQFDNMAELKKTKQGYKLVWQDSLIFPDLESDDKISVTTSKAERGEILDRDGKMLAGKGVATSVGIIPGKLEDRNVSIEKIAELLEIDVETINNKLTAKWVKEDSFVPIETIPKVEEIDLMKIQPEEKTLEEQDCQNKLLEIPGVMLSDVEVRTYELGEAAAHLIGYVQSVTAEDLENHPGEGYSAESVIGRSGVEKLYEKQLKGKDGCDIKILDSDGEVKEVLASIFKEDGMDIRLTIDSDLQKSLYEQFKEDPGCSVAMNPYTGEVLALVSTPSYDNNEFIRGLSSEKWTSLNEDEKKPLYNRFRQVWCPGSTFKPVVAGIGLKTESIDPKEDFGKEGLAWQKDSSWGSYQVTTLHEYEPVIMKNAIIYSDNIYFAKAALKIGSENFMNTLNEIGFNQNMPFEIAMQESTYSNTDKIETEIQLADSGYGQGQILVNPLHLASIYTSFLNEGNMIKPYLKYKEEASGETWIENAFSKENVEEIMQGVEGVVNDPEGTGYAAHRDDILLAGKTGTAELKATKEDTSGKEIGWFSVFTADKSVDKPILLISMVENVKGIGGSGYVVKKDATVLDEYFEE
;
A
#
# COMPACT_ATOMS: atom_id res chain seq x y z
N MET A 1 -15.77 8.56 56.26
CA MET A 1 -16.95 7.77 55.92
C MET A 1 -17.31 6.88 57.11
N ILE A 2 -18.54 6.59 57.28
CA ILE A 2 -19.07 5.69 58.29
C ILE A 2 -20.15 4.83 57.65
N ASP A 3 -20.39 3.61 58.20
CA ASP A 3 -21.54 2.80 57.82
C ASP A 3 -22.83 3.28 58.54
N SER A 4 -23.98 2.65 58.26
CA SER A 4 -25.26 2.97 58.90
C SER A 4 -25.24 2.78 60.41
N ASP A 5 -24.36 1.93 60.96
CA ASP A 5 -24.23 1.61 62.38
C ASP A 5 -23.09 2.36 63.09
N GLU A 6 -22.53 3.43 62.46
CA GLU A 6 -21.40 4.24 62.95
C GLU A 6 -20.05 3.48 63.02
N LYS A 7 -19.93 2.30 62.42
CA LYS A 7 -18.68 1.57 62.29
C LYS A 7 -17.94 1.99 61.04
N VAL A 8 -16.62 1.82 61.05
CA VAL A 8 -15.80 2.02 59.82
C VAL A 8 -16.05 0.83 58.94
N TYR A 9 -16.86 1.00 57.87
CA TYR A 9 -17.24 -0.07 56.95
C TYR A 9 -16.04 -0.51 56.08
N LEU A 10 -15.24 0.47 55.58
CA LEU A 10 -14.03 0.24 54.83
C LEU A 10 -12.90 1.10 55.39
N THR A 11 -11.68 0.55 55.36
CA THR A 11 -10.51 1.38 55.57
C THR A 11 -10.35 2.37 54.39
N LYS A 12 -9.59 3.43 54.63
CA LYS A 12 -9.30 4.41 53.58
C LYS A 12 -8.65 3.73 52.35
N GLU A 13 -7.77 2.79 52.59
CA GLU A 13 -7.03 2.02 51.61
C GLU A 13 -7.99 1.13 50.76
N GLU A 14 -8.87 0.40 51.40
CA GLU A 14 -9.87 -0.44 50.71
C GLU A 14 -10.83 0.40 49.85
N TYR A 15 -11.28 1.54 50.37
CA TYR A 15 -12.11 2.47 49.61
C TYR A 15 -11.39 2.99 48.36
N ILE A 16 -10.16 3.46 48.50
CA ILE A 16 -9.37 3.94 47.37
C ILE A 16 -9.17 2.82 46.35
N GLN A 17 -8.75 1.64 46.82
CA GLN A 17 -8.50 0.51 45.94
C GLN A 17 -9.75 0.07 45.15
N ARG A 18 -10.94 0.02 45.78
CA ARG A 18 -12.17 -0.36 45.09
C ARG A 18 -12.56 0.70 44.04
N ASN A 19 -12.55 1.97 44.40
CA ASN A 19 -12.86 3.06 43.46
C ASN A 19 -11.84 3.10 42.29
N SER A 20 -10.54 3.09 42.57
CA SER A 20 -9.51 3.07 41.55
C SER A 20 -9.68 1.89 40.62
N LYS A 21 -9.88 0.67 41.17
CA LYS A 21 -10.06 -0.52 40.32
C LYS A 21 -11.27 -0.43 39.39
N ILE A 22 -12.40 0.16 39.86
CA ILE A 22 -13.59 0.35 39.04
C ILE A 22 -13.33 1.42 37.98
N TYR A 23 -12.89 2.62 38.39
CA TYR A 23 -12.73 3.74 37.48
C TYR A 23 -11.58 3.56 36.48
N GLU A 24 -10.45 2.98 36.92
CA GLU A 24 -9.35 2.61 36.02
C GLU A 24 -9.78 1.50 35.04
N GLY A 25 -10.56 0.51 35.52
CA GLY A 25 -11.03 -0.61 34.69
C GLY A 25 -11.98 -0.21 33.57
N ILE A 26 -12.70 0.91 33.70
CA ILE A 26 -13.58 1.47 32.67
C ILE A 26 -13.03 2.77 32.06
N GLU A 27 -11.77 3.10 32.32
CA GLU A 27 -11.03 4.27 31.81
C GLU A 27 -11.78 5.59 32.02
N VAL A 28 -12.27 5.81 33.25
CA VAL A 28 -13.03 7.02 33.56
C VAL A 28 -12.19 8.28 33.44
N SER A 29 -12.76 9.27 32.76
CA SER A 29 -12.23 10.64 32.68
C SER A 29 -13.36 11.68 32.88
N ASP A 30 -12.99 12.93 33.10
CA ASP A 30 -13.93 14.09 33.20
C ASP A 30 -15.10 13.89 34.13
N ILE A 31 -14.85 13.35 35.36
CA ILE A 31 -15.91 13.19 36.37
C ILE A 31 -16.45 14.56 36.78
N LYS A 32 -17.76 14.75 36.63
CA LYS A 32 -18.47 15.96 37.00
C LYS A 32 -19.64 15.63 37.92
N ILE A 33 -19.76 16.41 39.02
CA ILE A 33 -20.92 16.36 39.89
C ILE A 33 -21.64 17.70 39.74
N SER A 34 -22.93 17.65 39.43
CA SER A 34 -23.77 18.81 39.18
C SER A 34 -25.12 18.68 39.89
N HIS A 35 -25.94 19.73 39.85
CA HIS A 35 -27.32 19.76 40.38
C HIS A 35 -27.48 19.29 41.81
N VAL A 36 -26.47 19.59 42.69
CA VAL A 36 -26.48 19.20 44.09
C VAL A 36 -27.61 19.94 44.85
N THR A 37 -28.57 19.18 45.39
CA THR A 37 -29.71 19.73 46.14
C THR A 37 -29.94 18.95 47.42
N VAL A 38 -30.42 19.64 48.46
CA VAL A 38 -30.83 19.01 49.71
C VAL A 38 -32.27 18.50 49.51
N LYS A 39 -32.45 17.18 49.54
CA LYS A 39 -33.77 16.56 49.45
C LYS A 39 -34.46 16.44 50.79
N GLU A 40 -33.74 16.06 51.85
CA GLU A 40 -34.26 15.91 53.19
C GLU A 40 -33.23 16.33 54.22
N LYS A 41 -33.68 16.98 55.29
CA LYS A 41 -32.85 17.34 56.43
C LYS A 41 -33.56 16.96 57.73
N LYS A 42 -33.00 16.00 58.48
CA LYS A 42 -33.41 15.57 59.81
C LYS A 42 -32.42 16.12 60.86
N ALA A 43 -32.68 15.83 62.18
CA ALA A 43 -31.83 16.32 63.24
C ALA A 43 -30.35 15.92 63.09
N ASP A 44 -30.11 14.70 62.69
CA ASP A 44 -28.75 14.13 62.62
C ASP A 44 -28.36 13.62 61.22
N THR A 45 -29.24 13.71 60.20
CA THR A 45 -28.97 13.30 58.84
C THR A 45 -29.37 14.34 57.80
N VAL A 46 -28.65 14.41 56.71
CA VAL A 46 -28.96 15.21 55.51
C VAL A 46 -28.81 14.33 54.27
N THR A 47 -29.89 14.26 53.48
CA THR A 47 -29.86 13.57 52.19
C THR A 47 -29.70 14.56 51.06
N LEU A 48 -28.67 14.37 50.25
CA LEU A 48 -28.39 15.12 49.04
C LEU A 48 -28.79 14.30 47.80
N SER A 49 -29.28 15.00 46.79
CA SER A 49 -29.40 14.46 45.44
C SER A 49 -28.45 15.22 44.54
N TYR A 50 -27.80 14.53 43.64
CA TYR A 50 -26.84 15.11 42.69
C TYR A 50 -26.82 14.26 41.40
N GLU A 51 -26.35 14.89 40.35
CA GLU A 51 -26.11 14.24 39.06
C GLU A 51 -24.61 14.01 38.89
N THR A 52 -24.24 12.80 38.44
CA THR A 52 -22.86 12.45 38.09
C THR A 52 -22.78 12.21 36.60
N SER A 53 -21.76 12.74 35.94
CA SER A 53 -21.42 12.46 34.55
C SER A 53 -19.93 12.14 34.45
N CYS A 54 -19.56 11.11 33.71
CA CYS A 54 -18.18 10.77 33.42
C CYS A 54 -18.06 10.18 32.03
N ASN A 55 -16.92 10.39 31.38
CA ASN A 55 -16.57 9.71 30.14
C ASN A 55 -15.87 8.40 30.46
N THR A 56 -16.19 7.35 29.69
CA THR A 56 -15.64 6.01 29.84
C THR A 56 -15.24 5.44 28.47
N ILE A 57 -14.60 4.28 28.47
CA ILE A 57 -14.26 3.53 27.24
C ILE A 57 -15.53 3.18 26.41
N ALA A 58 -16.71 3.07 27.04
CA ALA A 58 -18.00 2.80 26.37
C ALA A 58 -18.86 4.07 26.22
N GLY A 59 -18.26 5.27 26.22
CA GLY A 59 -18.96 6.54 26.09
C GLY A 59 -19.27 7.22 27.42
N THR A 60 -20.16 8.21 27.40
CA THR A 60 -20.51 8.99 28.60
C THR A 60 -21.58 8.27 29.41
N ILE A 61 -21.30 8.05 30.68
CA ILE A 61 -22.28 7.58 31.68
C ILE A 61 -22.78 8.82 32.44
N GLN A 62 -24.11 8.92 32.56
CA GLN A 62 -24.75 10.00 33.33
C GLN A 62 -25.90 9.40 34.15
N PHE A 63 -25.94 9.72 35.45
CA PHE A 63 -26.95 9.20 36.35
C PHE A 63 -27.22 10.14 37.50
N ASP A 64 -28.44 10.11 38.03
CA ASP A 64 -28.82 10.75 39.28
C ASP A 64 -28.46 9.86 40.47
N ASN A 65 -27.97 10.46 41.53
CA ASN A 65 -27.60 9.72 42.71
C ASN A 65 -28.03 10.46 44.00
N MET A 66 -28.03 9.74 45.10
CA MET A 66 -28.31 10.29 46.44
C MET A 66 -27.18 9.93 47.41
N ALA A 67 -26.83 10.90 48.28
CA ALA A 67 -25.85 10.69 49.33
C ALA A 67 -26.41 11.10 50.70
N GLU A 68 -26.23 10.24 51.68
CA GLU A 68 -26.59 10.51 53.07
C GLU A 68 -25.36 11.03 53.83
N LEU A 69 -25.55 12.16 54.54
CA LEU A 69 -24.59 12.74 55.47
C LEU A 69 -25.11 12.59 56.88
N LYS A 70 -24.35 11.96 57.79
CA LYS A 70 -24.66 11.81 59.20
C LYS A 70 -23.85 12.78 60.05
N LYS A 71 -24.50 13.44 61.00
CA LYS A 71 -23.88 14.39 61.93
C LYS A 71 -23.08 13.62 62.99
N THR A 72 -21.79 13.96 63.11
CA THR A 72 -20.89 13.39 64.11
C THR A 72 -20.30 14.51 64.97
N LYS A 73 -19.56 14.15 66.02
CA LYS A 73 -18.82 15.14 66.84
C LYS A 73 -17.80 15.99 66.04
N GLN A 74 -17.40 15.51 64.86
CA GLN A 74 -16.44 16.16 63.98
C GLN A 74 -17.08 16.84 62.76
N GLY A 75 -18.41 17.02 62.75
CA GLY A 75 -19.17 17.54 61.61
C GLY A 75 -19.93 16.45 60.86
N TYR A 76 -20.47 16.79 59.68
CA TYR A 76 -21.16 15.82 58.81
C TYR A 76 -20.17 14.92 58.13
N LYS A 77 -20.46 13.60 58.09
CA LYS A 77 -19.69 12.59 57.37
C LYS A 77 -20.58 11.86 56.38
N LEU A 78 -20.04 11.51 55.24
CA LEU A 78 -20.70 10.73 54.21
C LEU A 78 -20.91 9.29 54.70
N VAL A 79 -22.13 8.81 54.61
CA VAL A 79 -22.46 7.41 54.82
C VAL A 79 -22.13 6.67 53.52
N TRP A 80 -21.15 5.75 53.59
CA TRP A 80 -20.67 5.07 52.43
C TRP A 80 -21.60 3.92 52.04
N GLN A 81 -21.91 3.85 50.73
CA GLN A 81 -22.54 2.75 50.04
C GLN A 81 -21.93 2.63 48.65
N ASP A 82 -21.83 1.41 48.11
CA ASP A 82 -21.30 1.18 46.75
C ASP A 82 -22.17 1.85 45.68
N SER A 83 -23.46 2.03 45.94
CA SER A 83 -24.38 2.83 45.13
C SER A 83 -23.97 4.31 44.92
N LEU A 84 -22.97 4.82 45.67
CA LEU A 84 -22.38 6.13 45.41
C LEU A 84 -21.45 6.12 44.20
N ILE A 85 -20.96 4.96 43.78
CA ILE A 85 -20.18 4.79 42.56
C ILE A 85 -21.15 4.71 41.35
N PHE A 86 -22.07 3.76 41.40
CA PHE A 86 -23.20 3.63 40.46
C PHE A 86 -24.47 3.23 41.24
N PRO A 87 -25.66 3.78 40.89
CA PRO A 87 -26.87 3.67 41.73
C PRO A 87 -27.24 2.24 42.14
N ASP A 88 -27.09 1.29 41.19
CA ASP A 88 -27.49 -0.14 41.40
C ASP A 88 -26.32 -1.03 41.80
N LEU A 89 -25.16 -0.49 42.10
CA LEU A 89 -23.97 -1.25 42.52
C LEU A 89 -24.05 -1.60 44.00
N GLU A 90 -23.98 -2.90 44.32
CA GLU A 90 -23.90 -3.45 45.69
C GLU A 90 -22.48 -3.96 46.02
N SER A 91 -22.24 -4.29 47.30
CA SER A 91 -20.91 -4.68 47.80
C SER A 91 -20.30 -5.89 47.12
N ASP A 92 -21.12 -6.86 46.70
CA ASP A 92 -20.71 -8.13 46.12
C ASP A 92 -20.75 -8.11 44.60
N ASP A 93 -21.27 -7.02 44.02
CA ASP A 93 -21.33 -6.83 42.58
C ASP A 93 -19.95 -6.51 41.95
N LYS A 94 -19.82 -6.80 40.68
CA LYS A 94 -18.62 -6.56 39.88
C LYS A 94 -18.94 -5.68 38.67
N ILE A 95 -18.03 -4.78 38.33
CA ILE A 95 -18.07 -4.09 37.04
C ILE A 95 -17.32 -4.95 36.02
N SER A 96 -17.99 -5.26 34.93
CA SER A 96 -17.44 -6.03 33.80
C SER A 96 -17.38 -5.16 32.55
N VAL A 97 -16.27 -5.21 31.87
CA VAL A 97 -16.08 -4.61 30.54
C VAL A 97 -15.98 -5.73 29.52
N THR A 98 -16.83 -5.69 28.51
CA THR A 98 -16.83 -6.67 27.43
C THR A 98 -16.60 -5.91 26.11
N THR A 99 -15.51 -6.23 25.42
CA THR A 99 -15.20 -5.67 24.09
C THR A 99 -15.62 -6.64 23.00
N SER A 100 -16.34 -6.15 21.99
CA SER A 100 -16.67 -6.88 20.76
C SER A 100 -15.80 -6.34 19.63
N LYS A 101 -14.83 -7.14 19.16
CA LYS A 101 -13.89 -6.70 18.12
C LYS A 101 -14.60 -6.50 16.79
N ALA A 102 -14.31 -5.37 16.15
CA ALA A 102 -14.73 -5.11 14.78
C ALA A 102 -13.93 -5.98 13.80
N GLU A 103 -14.57 -6.44 12.75
CA GLU A 103 -13.88 -7.10 11.66
C GLU A 103 -13.31 -6.04 10.72
N ARG A 104 -12.06 -6.24 10.30
CA ARG A 104 -11.42 -5.36 9.32
C ARG A 104 -12.00 -5.65 7.94
N GLY A 105 -12.42 -4.62 7.21
CA GLY A 105 -12.94 -4.71 5.85
C GLY A 105 -11.95 -5.38 4.89
N GLU A 106 -12.46 -5.99 3.85
CA GLU A 106 -11.67 -6.64 2.81
C GLU A 106 -11.18 -5.63 1.75
N ILE A 107 -10.10 -5.97 1.07
CA ILE A 107 -9.65 -5.28 -0.13
C ILE A 107 -9.91 -6.23 -1.29
N LEU A 108 -10.69 -5.77 -2.26
CA LEU A 108 -11.16 -6.56 -3.39
C LEU A 108 -10.62 -5.99 -4.69
N ASP A 109 -10.42 -6.85 -5.70
CA ASP A 109 -10.14 -6.44 -7.06
C ASP A 109 -11.39 -5.92 -7.78
N ARG A 110 -11.26 -5.60 -9.07
CA ARG A 110 -12.37 -5.09 -9.90
C ARG A 110 -13.53 -6.06 -10.08
N ASP A 111 -13.30 -7.35 -9.92
CA ASP A 111 -14.29 -8.42 -10.08
C ASP A 111 -14.85 -8.92 -8.75
N GLY A 112 -14.36 -8.36 -7.63
CA GLY A 112 -14.74 -8.73 -6.28
C GLY A 112 -13.96 -9.92 -5.74
N LYS A 113 -12.86 -10.33 -6.39
CA LYS A 113 -11.93 -11.33 -5.84
C LYS A 113 -11.14 -10.70 -4.68
N MET A 114 -10.90 -11.46 -3.62
CA MET A 114 -10.17 -10.97 -2.45
C MET A 114 -8.69 -10.75 -2.76
N LEU A 115 -8.20 -9.54 -2.50
CA LEU A 115 -6.77 -9.19 -2.52
C LEU A 115 -6.17 -9.21 -1.11
N ALA A 116 -6.95 -8.77 -0.13
CA ALA A 116 -6.60 -8.85 1.29
C ALA A 116 -7.87 -9.03 2.12
N GLY A 117 -7.87 -9.99 3.02
CA GLY A 117 -9.04 -10.29 3.82
C GLY A 117 -8.73 -11.22 4.97
N LYS A 118 -9.78 -11.81 5.51
CA LYS A 118 -9.70 -12.78 6.60
C LYS A 118 -9.30 -14.15 6.04
N GLY A 119 -8.22 -14.69 6.57
CA GLY A 119 -7.73 -16.01 6.22
C GLY A 119 -7.36 -16.82 7.45
N VAL A 120 -6.79 -17.99 7.23
CA VAL A 120 -6.37 -18.91 8.29
C VAL A 120 -4.91 -19.26 8.11
N ALA A 121 -4.14 -19.20 9.20
CA ALA A 121 -2.78 -19.68 9.26
C ALA A 121 -2.65 -20.73 10.37
N THR A 122 -1.49 -21.35 10.46
CA THR A 122 -1.18 -22.35 11.49
C THR A 122 -0.34 -21.73 12.60
N SER A 123 -0.88 -21.67 13.81
CA SER A 123 -0.14 -21.30 15.01
C SER A 123 0.63 -22.50 15.54
N VAL A 124 1.94 -22.40 15.61
CA VAL A 124 2.82 -23.38 16.26
C VAL A 124 2.96 -22.99 17.71
N GLY A 125 2.52 -23.85 18.62
CA GLY A 125 2.61 -23.60 20.05
C GLY A 125 3.30 -24.73 20.79
N ILE A 126 3.78 -24.41 21.99
CA ILE A 126 4.44 -25.34 22.90
C ILE A 126 3.59 -25.49 24.18
N ILE A 127 3.43 -26.73 24.64
CA ILE A 127 2.92 -27.05 25.98
C ILE A 127 4.12 -27.41 26.85
N PRO A 128 4.59 -26.52 27.77
CA PRO A 128 5.89 -26.67 28.45
C PRO A 128 6.04 -28.00 29.19
N GLY A 129 4.98 -28.46 29.87
CA GLY A 129 5.00 -29.70 30.63
C GLY A 129 5.04 -30.99 29.82
N LYS A 130 4.91 -30.89 28.48
CA LYS A 130 4.98 -32.05 27.57
C LYS A 130 6.31 -32.15 26.81
N LEU A 131 7.24 -31.20 27.00
CA LEU A 131 8.58 -31.28 26.42
C LEU A 131 9.40 -32.38 27.15
N GLU A 132 9.93 -33.36 26.44
CA GLU A 132 10.78 -34.42 27.02
C GLU A 132 12.16 -33.89 27.40
N ASP A 133 12.85 -33.24 26.47
CA ASP A 133 14.11 -32.50 26.73
C ASP A 133 13.93 -31.07 26.24
N ARG A 134 13.70 -30.16 27.20
CA ARG A 134 13.37 -28.77 26.93
C ARG A 134 14.36 -28.08 26.02
N ASN A 135 15.67 -28.24 26.29
CA ASN A 135 16.70 -27.53 25.54
C ASN A 135 16.82 -28.07 24.11
N VAL A 136 16.88 -29.38 23.96
CA VAL A 136 16.97 -30.05 22.65
C VAL A 136 15.72 -29.77 21.81
N SER A 137 14.54 -29.82 22.44
CA SER A 137 13.28 -29.53 21.75
C SER A 137 13.21 -28.06 21.27
N ILE A 138 13.61 -27.12 22.11
CA ILE A 138 13.64 -25.69 21.77
C ILE A 138 14.63 -25.41 20.63
N GLU A 139 15.83 -26.00 20.65
CA GLU A 139 16.81 -25.86 19.58
C GLU A 139 16.25 -26.37 18.23
N LYS A 140 15.60 -27.55 18.23
CA LYS A 140 14.96 -28.09 17.01
C LYS A 140 13.81 -27.23 16.51
N ILE A 141 12.96 -26.72 17.40
CA ILE A 141 11.85 -25.84 17.03
C ILE A 141 12.40 -24.54 16.43
N ALA A 142 13.45 -23.96 17.06
CA ALA A 142 14.11 -22.76 16.59
C ALA A 142 14.69 -22.94 15.18
N GLU A 143 15.34 -24.08 14.92
CA GLU A 143 15.89 -24.44 13.60
C GLU A 143 14.78 -24.59 12.55
N LEU A 144 13.68 -25.31 12.87
CA LEU A 144 12.57 -25.56 11.94
C LEU A 144 11.76 -24.30 11.61
N LEU A 145 11.67 -23.35 12.55
CA LEU A 145 10.92 -22.10 12.40
C LEU A 145 11.82 -20.93 11.99
N GLU A 146 13.14 -21.14 11.86
CA GLU A 146 14.13 -20.09 11.55
C GLU A 146 14.05 -18.89 12.51
N ILE A 147 13.88 -19.16 13.82
CA ILE A 147 13.78 -18.13 14.87
C ILE A 147 14.82 -18.38 15.98
N ASP A 148 15.13 -17.31 16.73
CA ASP A 148 16.07 -17.40 17.83
C ASP A 148 15.54 -18.23 19.01
N VAL A 149 16.40 -19.09 19.57
CA VAL A 149 16.15 -19.84 20.82
C VAL A 149 15.72 -18.90 21.96
N GLU A 150 16.30 -17.70 22.02
CA GLU A 150 15.98 -16.69 23.03
C GLU A 150 14.52 -16.22 22.90
N THR A 151 14.01 -16.04 21.69
CA THR A 151 12.62 -15.70 21.41
C THR A 151 11.66 -16.72 22.00
N ILE A 152 11.92 -18.02 21.79
CA ILE A 152 11.11 -19.09 22.36
C ILE A 152 11.17 -19.07 23.90
N ASN A 153 12.38 -18.94 24.48
CA ASN A 153 12.55 -18.91 25.92
C ASN A 153 11.84 -17.73 26.57
N ASN A 154 11.87 -16.55 25.95
CA ASN A 154 11.18 -15.36 26.46
C ASN A 154 9.66 -15.59 26.50
N LYS A 155 9.07 -16.19 25.46
CA LYS A 155 7.64 -16.54 25.44
C LYS A 155 7.30 -17.58 26.51
N LEU A 156 8.12 -18.61 26.70
CA LEU A 156 7.90 -19.67 27.69
C LEU A 156 8.11 -19.24 29.15
N THR A 157 8.78 -18.11 29.39
CA THR A 157 9.01 -17.56 30.75
C THR A 157 8.05 -16.45 31.14
N ALA A 158 7.07 -16.15 30.31
CA ALA A 158 6.05 -15.15 30.60
C ALA A 158 5.21 -15.52 31.84
N LYS A 159 4.83 -14.53 32.64
CA LYS A 159 4.20 -14.74 33.97
C LYS A 159 2.90 -15.54 33.95
N TRP A 160 2.20 -15.60 32.83
CA TRP A 160 0.93 -16.32 32.66
C TRP A 160 1.14 -17.80 32.30
N VAL A 161 2.33 -18.18 31.84
CA VAL A 161 2.63 -19.53 31.36
C VAL A 161 2.66 -20.52 32.51
N LYS A 162 1.94 -21.62 32.33
CA LYS A 162 1.92 -22.79 33.20
C LYS A 162 2.33 -24.03 32.42
N GLU A 163 2.59 -25.15 33.09
CA GLU A 163 3.00 -26.41 32.49
C GLU A 163 2.02 -26.95 31.42
N ASP A 164 0.73 -26.66 31.58
CA ASP A 164 -0.36 -27.09 30.68
C ASP A 164 -0.80 -26.00 29.69
N SER A 165 -0.20 -24.82 29.75
CA SER A 165 -0.56 -23.72 28.84
C SER A 165 -0.13 -24.02 27.42
N PHE A 166 -0.98 -23.73 26.44
CA PHE A 166 -0.56 -23.57 25.05
C PHE A 166 0.11 -22.22 24.89
N VAL A 167 1.41 -22.22 24.60
CA VAL A 167 2.20 -21.00 24.40
C VAL A 167 2.46 -20.82 22.90
N PRO A 168 1.81 -19.89 22.21
CA PRO A 168 2.02 -19.65 20.79
C PRO A 168 3.44 -19.12 20.55
N ILE A 169 4.19 -19.80 19.72
CA ILE A 169 5.58 -19.50 19.40
C ILE A 169 5.68 -18.71 18.10
N GLU A 170 5.10 -19.26 17.02
CA GLU A 170 5.18 -18.67 15.70
C GLU A 170 3.91 -18.99 14.90
N THR A 171 3.63 -18.18 13.87
CA THR A 171 2.54 -18.43 12.92
C THR A 171 3.16 -18.75 11.56
N ILE A 172 2.81 -19.90 11.02
CA ILE A 172 3.31 -20.39 9.72
C ILE A 172 2.16 -20.49 8.72
N PRO A 173 2.42 -20.59 7.40
CA PRO A 173 1.38 -20.81 6.40
C PRO A 173 0.57 -22.06 6.73
N LYS A 174 -0.76 -21.99 6.50
CA LYS A 174 -1.59 -23.19 6.55
C LYS A 174 -1.42 -23.94 5.23
N VAL A 175 -1.10 -25.22 5.32
CA VAL A 175 -1.06 -26.11 4.16
C VAL A 175 -2.45 -26.72 3.98
N GLU A 176 -3.08 -26.44 2.85
CA GLU A 176 -4.39 -26.99 2.51
C GLU A 176 -4.25 -28.36 1.84
N GLU A 177 -5.08 -29.32 2.22
CA GLU A 177 -5.05 -30.66 1.64
C GLU A 177 -5.25 -30.65 0.12
N ILE A 178 -6.04 -29.71 -0.40
CA ILE A 178 -6.30 -29.59 -1.84
C ILE A 178 -5.04 -29.20 -2.61
N ASP A 179 -4.12 -28.44 -2.03
CA ASP A 179 -2.87 -28.06 -2.67
C ASP A 179 -1.90 -29.23 -2.76
N LEU A 180 -1.92 -30.10 -1.76
CA LEU A 180 -1.16 -31.35 -1.77
C LEU A 180 -1.71 -32.38 -2.76
N MET A 181 -3.00 -32.28 -3.11
CA MET A 181 -3.65 -33.20 -4.08
C MET A 181 -3.49 -32.79 -5.53
N LYS A 182 -2.90 -31.63 -5.82
CA LYS A 182 -2.56 -31.22 -7.20
C LYS A 182 -1.65 -32.25 -7.86
N ILE A 183 -1.74 -32.40 -9.20
CA ILE A 183 -0.91 -33.34 -9.97
C ILE A 183 0.57 -33.03 -9.80
N GLN A 184 0.92 -31.76 -9.63
CA GLN A 184 2.25 -31.25 -9.29
C GLN A 184 2.08 -30.17 -8.20
N PRO A 185 2.15 -30.55 -6.91
CA PRO A 185 2.18 -29.56 -5.84
C PRO A 185 3.39 -28.65 -5.98
N GLU A 186 3.25 -27.41 -5.57
CA GLU A 186 4.37 -26.47 -5.53
C GLU A 186 5.45 -26.96 -4.55
N GLU A 187 6.72 -26.80 -4.89
CA GLU A 187 7.84 -27.20 -4.04
C GLU A 187 7.76 -26.55 -2.65
N LYS A 188 7.41 -25.26 -2.60
CA LYS A 188 7.18 -24.51 -1.36
C LYS A 188 6.10 -25.16 -0.46
N THR A 189 4.98 -25.59 -1.03
CA THR A 189 3.91 -26.27 -0.28
C THR A 189 4.38 -27.58 0.32
N LEU A 190 5.20 -28.34 -0.41
CA LEU A 190 5.79 -29.59 0.10
C LEU A 190 6.79 -29.36 1.23
N GLU A 191 7.60 -28.31 1.13
CA GLU A 191 8.54 -27.89 2.19
C GLU A 191 7.81 -27.47 3.46
N GLU A 192 6.74 -26.66 3.32
CA GLU A 192 5.88 -26.23 4.42
C GLU A 192 5.22 -27.43 5.12
N GLN A 193 4.72 -28.40 4.35
CA GLN A 193 4.15 -29.64 4.91
C GLN A 193 5.20 -30.49 5.64
N ASP A 194 6.39 -30.61 5.09
CA ASP A 194 7.51 -31.33 5.73
C ASP A 194 7.92 -30.67 7.06
N CYS A 195 7.99 -29.33 7.08
CA CYS A 195 8.24 -28.57 8.31
C CYS A 195 7.17 -28.83 9.37
N GLN A 196 5.87 -28.76 9.01
CA GLN A 196 4.75 -29.05 9.92
C GLN A 196 4.83 -30.48 10.48
N ASN A 197 5.14 -31.46 9.64
CA ASN A 197 5.30 -32.86 10.06
C ASN A 197 6.46 -33.01 11.06
N LYS A 198 7.61 -32.42 10.80
CA LYS A 198 8.77 -32.44 11.70
C LYS A 198 8.49 -31.75 13.03
N LEU A 199 7.74 -30.66 13.03
CA LEU A 199 7.31 -29.97 14.24
C LEU A 199 6.39 -30.86 15.10
N LEU A 200 5.45 -31.58 14.49
CA LEU A 200 4.54 -32.50 15.19
C LEU A 200 5.24 -33.74 15.76
N GLU A 201 6.42 -34.11 15.27
CA GLU A 201 7.25 -35.18 15.84
C GLU A 201 7.89 -34.79 17.18
N ILE A 202 7.92 -33.48 17.52
CA ILE A 202 8.52 -32.99 18.77
C ILE A 202 7.45 -33.05 19.88
N PRO A 203 7.64 -33.87 20.95
CA PRO A 203 6.70 -33.94 22.07
C PRO A 203 6.48 -32.56 22.69
N GLY A 204 5.22 -32.19 22.88
CA GLY A 204 4.84 -30.90 23.44
C GLY A 204 4.59 -29.80 22.42
N VAL A 205 4.92 -29.99 21.14
CA VAL A 205 4.48 -29.10 20.06
C VAL A 205 3.04 -29.42 19.68
N MET A 206 2.27 -28.38 19.42
CA MET A 206 0.88 -28.46 18.95
C MET A 206 0.64 -27.40 17.88
N LEU A 207 -0.05 -27.79 16.81
CA LEU A 207 -0.50 -26.89 15.75
C LEU A 207 -1.99 -26.59 15.96
N SER A 208 -2.38 -25.36 15.75
CA SER A 208 -3.79 -24.94 15.80
C SER A 208 -4.05 -23.86 14.73
N ASP A 209 -5.27 -23.88 14.18
CA ASP A 209 -5.68 -22.81 13.26
C ASP A 209 -5.81 -21.49 14.01
N VAL A 210 -5.36 -20.42 13.37
CA VAL A 210 -5.51 -19.04 13.85
C VAL A 210 -5.99 -18.16 12.70
N GLU A 211 -6.96 -17.30 12.99
CA GLU A 211 -7.40 -16.29 12.02
C GLU A 211 -6.35 -15.20 11.88
N VAL A 212 -5.99 -14.88 10.65
CA VAL A 212 -5.04 -13.83 10.31
C VAL A 212 -5.53 -13.02 9.11
N ARG A 213 -4.97 -11.85 8.92
CA ARG A 213 -5.09 -11.14 7.64
C ARG A 213 -4.25 -11.86 6.60
N THR A 214 -4.81 -12.17 5.43
CA THR A 214 -4.10 -12.81 4.30
C THR A 214 -4.12 -11.91 3.07
N TYR A 215 -3.11 -12.08 2.24
CA TYR A 215 -2.90 -11.38 0.98
C TYR A 215 -2.74 -12.41 -0.13
N GLU A 216 -3.80 -12.57 -0.94
CA GLU A 216 -3.91 -13.65 -1.92
C GLU A 216 -2.82 -13.61 -3.01
N LEU A 217 -2.41 -12.41 -3.42
CA LEU A 217 -1.39 -12.23 -4.45
C LEU A 217 0.04 -12.17 -3.88
N GLY A 218 0.20 -12.13 -2.55
CA GLY A 218 1.51 -12.08 -1.90
C GLY A 218 2.45 -11.05 -2.53
N GLU A 219 3.61 -11.52 -3.00
CA GLU A 219 4.65 -10.69 -3.63
C GLU A 219 4.15 -9.88 -4.83
N ALA A 220 3.21 -10.43 -5.62
CA ALA A 220 2.73 -9.77 -6.83
C ALA A 220 1.99 -8.45 -6.57
N ALA A 221 1.44 -8.27 -5.36
CA ALA A 221 0.71 -7.07 -4.99
C ALA A 221 1.21 -6.37 -3.72
N ALA A 222 2.30 -6.85 -3.10
CA ALA A 222 2.75 -6.35 -1.80
C ALA A 222 3.00 -4.84 -1.76
N HIS A 223 3.64 -4.29 -2.78
CA HIS A 223 3.89 -2.85 -2.87
C HIS A 223 2.62 -2.00 -3.07
N LEU A 224 1.58 -2.57 -3.65
CA LEU A 224 0.29 -1.91 -3.85
C LEU A 224 -0.59 -2.05 -2.61
N ILE A 225 -0.83 -3.28 -2.16
CA ILE A 225 -1.74 -3.56 -1.06
C ILE A 225 -1.13 -3.17 0.28
N GLY A 226 0.17 -3.41 0.46
CA GLY A 226 0.84 -3.20 1.73
C GLY A 226 0.55 -4.32 2.72
N TYR A 227 0.64 -4.01 4.01
CA TYR A 227 0.42 -4.97 5.10
C TYR A 227 -0.02 -4.27 6.38
N VAL A 228 -0.62 -5.02 7.28
CA VAL A 228 -0.93 -4.59 8.65
C VAL A 228 0.10 -5.18 9.63
N GLN A 229 0.32 -4.50 10.74
CA GLN A 229 1.11 -5.00 11.88
C GLN A 229 0.44 -4.62 13.19
N SER A 230 0.84 -5.30 14.27
CA SER A 230 0.42 -4.94 15.62
C SER A 230 0.77 -3.49 15.94
N VAL A 231 -0.13 -2.85 16.67
CA VAL A 231 0.03 -1.48 17.15
C VAL A 231 1.17 -1.42 18.17
N THR A 232 2.07 -0.45 18.01
CA THR A 232 3.16 -0.16 18.93
C THR A 232 2.76 0.89 19.98
N ALA A 233 3.57 1.06 21.02
CA ALA A 233 3.36 2.14 21.99
C ALA A 233 3.39 3.53 21.32
N GLU A 234 4.25 3.73 20.33
CA GLU A 234 4.34 4.96 19.55
C GLU A 234 3.07 5.20 18.71
N ASP A 235 2.47 4.15 18.15
CA ASP A 235 1.20 4.28 17.42
C ASP A 235 0.08 4.75 18.35
N LEU A 236 0.02 4.22 19.59
CA LEU A 236 -0.99 4.64 20.58
C LEU A 236 -0.81 6.12 20.97
N GLU A 237 0.43 6.60 21.06
CA GLU A 237 0.73 8.00 21.33
C GLU A 237 0.36 8.93 20.16
N ASN A 238 0.56 8.45 18.91
CA ASN A 238 0.30 9.23 17.70
C ASN A 238 -1.19 9.24 17.30
N HIS A 239 -1.99 8.28 17.78
CA HIS A 239 -3.41 8.11 17.44
C HIS A 239 -4.33 8.12 18.67
N PRO A 240 -4.25 9.15 19.57
CA PRO A 240 -5.03 9.18 20.80
C PRO A 240 -6.53 9.31 20.48
N GLY A 241 -7.34 8.43 21.09
CA GLY A 241 -8.80 8.46 20.92
C GLY A 241 -9.32 7.91 19.59
N GLU A 242 -8.46 7.35 18.74
CA GLU A 242 -8.86 6.70 17.47
C GLU A 242 -9.29 5.24 17.67
N GLY A 243 -9.39 4.75 18.92
CA GLY A 243 -9.90 3.41 19.25
C GLY A 243 -8.90 2.29 19.00
N TYR A 244 -7.59 2.57 19.03
CA TYR A 244 -6.56 1.54 19.04
C TYR A 244 -6.26 1.06 20.46
N SER A 245 -5.95 -0.23 20.57
CA SER A 245 -5.43 -0.87 21.77
C SER A 245 -4.13 -1.61 21.46
N ALA A 246 -3.46 -2.12 22.47
CA ALA A 246 -2.25 -2.93 22.29
C ALA A 246 -2.49 -4.23 21.50
N GLU A 247 -3.74 -4.67 21.38
CA GLU A 247 -4.14 -5.85 20.61
C GLU A 247 -4.62 -5.52 19.19
N SER A 248 -4.68 -4.24 18.84
CA SER A 248 -5.10 -3.79 17.51
C SER A 248 -4.00 -3.99 16.48
N VAL A 249 -4.40 -4.01 15.20
CA VAL A 249 -3.50 -3.92 14.04
C VAL A 249 -3.71 -2.60 13.33
N ILE A 250 -2.67 -2.15 12.62
CA ILE A 250 -2.70 -0.89 11.84
C ILE A 250 -2.03 -1.11 10.48
N GLY A 251 -2.58 -0.52 9.41
CA GLY A 251 -2.01 -0.53 8.07
C GLY A 251 -0.70 0.26 8.01
N ARG A 252 0.39 -0.39 7.62
CA ARG A 252 1.74 0.20 7.58
C ARG A 252 2.08 0.83 6.24
N SER A 253 1.59 0.27 5.16
CA SER A 253 1.90 0.71 3.79
C SER A 253 0.75 0.45 2.83
N GLY A 254 0.89 0.90 1.59
CA GLY A 254 -0.03 0.59 0.50
C GLY A 254 -1.48 1.00 0.77
N VAL A 255 -2.40 0.25 0.18
CA VAL A 255 -3.87 0.41 0.31
C VAL A 255 -4.32 0.21 1.76
N GLU A 256 -3.70 -0.72 2.49
CA GLU A 256 -3.96 -0.95 3.91
C GLU A 256 -3.81 0.32 4.75
N LYS A 257 -2.75 1.10 4.50
CA LYS A 257 -2.52 2.39 5.16
C LYS A 257 -3.41 3.49 4.60
N LEU A 258 -3.57 3.52 3.28
CA LEU A 258 -4.34 4.56 2.59
C LEU A 258 -5.79 4.62 3.06
N TYR A 259 -6.40 3.45 3.23
CA TYR A 259 -7.81 3.31 3.62
C TYR A 259 -7.99 2.81 5.06
N GLU A 260 -6.96 2.96 5.93
CA GLU A 260 -6.98 2.49 7.32
C GLU A 260 -8.27 2.86 8.06
N LYS A 261 -8.71 4.12 7.98
CA LYS A 261 -9.92 4.61 8.66
C LYS A 261 -11.22 3.93 8.21
N GLN A 262 -11.25 3.47 6.95
CA GLN A 262 -12.42 2.78 6.39
C GLN A 262 -12.35 1.29 6.70
N LEU A 263 -11.15 0.69 6.58
CA LEU A 263 -10.93 -0.74 6.77
C LEU A 263 -11.04 -1.18 8.23
N LYS A 264 -10.57 -0.36 9.18
CA LYS A 264 -10.40 -0.74 10.58
C LYS A 264 -11.71 -1.08 11.30
N GLY A 265 -12.81 -0.37 11.02
CA GLY A 265 -14.04 -0.45 11.82
C GLY A 265 -13.93 0.20 13.20
N LYS A 266 -14.88 -0.09 14.08
CA LYS A 266 -14.91 0.37 15.48
C LYS A 266 -15.33 -0.75 16.39
N ASP A 267 -14.52 -1.04 17.40
CA ASP A 267 -14.84 -2.02 18.42
C ASP A 267 -16.06 -1.58 19.21
N GLY A 268 -16.94 -2.54 19.52
CA GLY A 268 -18.02 -2.36 20.48
C GLY A 268 -17.52 -2.57 21.90
N CYS A 269 -18.16 -1.92 22.86
CA CYS A 269 -17.81 -2.04 24.28
C CYS A 269 -19.06 -1.93 25.15
N ASP A 270 -19.25 -2.89 26.04
CA ASP A 270 -20.29 -2.85 27.08
C ASP A 270 -19.65 -2.74 28.47
N ILE A 271 -20.14 -1.83 29.30
CA ILE A 271 -19.84 -1.77 30.72
C ILE A 271 -21.09 -2.21 31.46
N LYS A 272 -20.96 -3.27 32.27
CA LYS A 272 -22.08 -3.93 32.96
C LYS A 272 -21.82 -4.07 34.45
N ILE A 273 -22.89 -4.01 35.25
CA ILE A 273 -22.89 -4.51 36.64
C ILE A 273 -23.30 -5.97 36.57
N LEU A 274 -22.47 -6.86 37.13
CA LEU A 274 -22.76 -8.25 37.32
C LEU A 274 -23.01 -8.48 38.82
N ASP A 275 -24.03 -9.27 39.16
CA ASP A 275 -24.29 -9.68 40.51
C ASP A 275 -23.30 -10.75 41.03
N SER A 276 -23.51 -11.25 42.26
CA SER A 276 -22.67 -12.27 42.88
C SER A 276 -22.65 -13.60 42.12
N ASP A 277 -23.71 -13.91 41.35
CA ASP A 277 -23.83 -15.12 40.55
C ASP A 277 -23.26 -14.97 39.15
N GLY A 278 -22.87 -13.74 38.77
CA GLY A 278 -22.29 -13.38 37.47
C GLY A 278 -23.33 -13.01 36.41
N GLU A 279 -24.60 -12.88 36.80
CA GLU A 279 -25.65 -12.44 35.90
C GLU A 279 -25.66 -10.91 35.72
N VAL A 280 -26.10 -10.45 34.55
CA VAL A 280 -26.14 -9.02 34.24
C VAL A 280 -27.29 -8.37 35.00
N LYS A 281 -26.94 -7.46 35.92
CA LYS A 281 -27.87 -6.66 36.70
C LYS A 281 -28.26 -5.36 35.96
N GLU A 282 -27.28 -4.68 35.38
CA GLU A 282 -27.47 -3.44 34.65
C GLU A 282 -26.39 -3.26 33.56
N VAL A 283 -26.75 -2.59 32.44
CA VAL A 283 -25.82 -2.11 31.43
C VAL A 283 -25.63 -0.61 31.59
N LEU A 284 -24.47 -0.20 32.08
CA LEU A 284 -24.16 1.20 32.39
C LEU A 284 -23.88 2.04 31.14
N ALA A 285 -23.20 1.44 30.17
CA ALA A 285 -22.93 2.04 28.86
C ALA A 285 -22.70 0.97 27.82
N SER A 286 -23.01 1.28 26.57
CA SER A 286 -22.81 0.40 25.43
C SER A 286 -22.50 1.18 24.18
N ILE A 287 -21.44 0.77 23.46
CA ILE A 287 -21.14 1.20 22.10
C ILE A 287 -21.26 -0.02 21.20
N PHE A 288 -22.05 0.09 20.15
CA PHE A 288 -22.21 -1.00 19.19
C PHE A 288 -20.95 -1.13 18.31
N LYS A 289 -20.60 -2.37 18.01
CA LYS A 289 -19.56 -2.71 17.05
C LYS A 289 -19.97 -2.22 15.65
N GLU A 290 -19.03 -1.56 14.94
CA GLU A 290 -19.16 -1.23 13.53
C GLU A 290 -17.99 -1.90 12.77
N ASP A 291 -18.30 -2.90 11.94
CA ASP A 291 -17.27 -3.54 11.12
C ASP A 291 -16.72 -2.60 10.08
N GLY A 292 -15.48 -2.82 9.65
CA GLY A 292 -14.83 -2.04 8.60
C GLY A 292 -15.53 -2.19 7.25
N MET A 293 -15.36 -1.20 6.41
CA MET A 293 -15.91 -1.20 5.05
C MET A 293 -14.94 -1.85 4.09
N ASP A 294 -15.45 -2.67 3.18
CA ASP A 294 -14.67 -3.22 2.10
C ASP A 294 -14.24 -2.13 1.10
N ILE A 295 -13.06 -2.29 0.56
CA ILE A 295 -12.49 -1.41 -0.46
C ILE A 295 -12.31 -2.19 -1.75
N ARG A 296 -13.13 -1.89 -2.76
CA ARG A 296 -12.97 -2.45 -4.10
C ARG A 296 -12.07 -1.54 -4.94
N LEU A 297 -11.06 -2.13 -5.58
CA LEU A 297 -10.10 -1.46 -6.43
C LEU A 297 -10.42 -1.71 -7.91
N THR A 298 -9.84 -0.89 -8.78
CA THR A 298 -9.90 -1.07 -10.23
C THR A 298 -8.92 -2.13 -10.75
N ILE A 299 -8.11 -2.69 -9.87
CA ILE A 299 -7.07 -3.67 -10.18
C ILE A 299 -7.68 -4.94 -10.76
N ASP A 300 -7.08 -5.40 -11.83
CA ASP A 300 -7.27 -6.71 -12.42
C ASP A 300 -6.21 -7.65 -11.82
N SER A 301 -6.66 -8.59 -10.99
CA SER A 301 -5.75 -9.45 -10.24
C SER A 301 -4.97 -10.42 -11.11
N ASP A 302 -5.54 -10.85 -12.22
CA ASP A 302 -4.91 -11.78 -13.15
C ASP A 302 -3.82 -11.06 -13.95
N LEU A 303 -4.09 -9.84 -14.46
CA LEU A 303 -3.09 -8.99 -15.09
C LEU A 303 -1.96 -8.59 -14.11
N GLN A 304 -2.29 -8.23 -12.87
CA GLN A 304 -1.31 -7.89 -11.83
C GLN A 304 -0.35 -9.06 -11.60
N LYS A 305 -0.87 -10.28 -11.51
CA LYS A 305 -0.11 -11.50 -11.32
C LYS A 305 0.74 -11.83 -12.54
N SER A 306 0.17 -11.78 -13.75
CA SER A 306 0.91 -12.04 -15.01
C SER A 306 2.10 -11.09 -15.16
N LEU A 307 1.91 -9.79 -14.96
CA LEU A 307 3.00 -8.81 -14.97
C LEU A 307 4.08 -9.12 -13.94
N TYR A 308 3.69 -9.47 -12.70
CA TYR A 308 4.66 -9.86 -11.69
C TYR A 308 5.47 -11.08 -12.09
N GLU A 309 4.84 -12.16 -12.54
CA GLU A 309 5.50 -13.40 -12.94
C GLU A 309 6.50 -13.18 -14.08
N GLN A 310 6.16 -12.31 -15.03
CA GLN A 310 7.06 -11.99 -16.14
C GLN A 310 8.30 -11.21 -15.71
N PHE A 311 8.17 -10.31 -14.71
CA PHE A 311 9.24 -9.39 -14.34
C PHE A 311 9.87 -9.65 -12.98
N LYS A 312 9.42 -10.64 -12.19
CA LYS A 312 9.84 -10.86 -10.80
C LYS A 312 11.36 -10.94 -10.57
N GLU A 313 12.12 -11.40 -11.56
CA GLU A 313 13.57 -11.51 -11.49
C GLU A 313 14.30 -10.18 -11.80
N ASP A 314 13.61 -9.22 -12.39
CA ASP A 314 14.18 -7.97 -12.85
C ASP A 314 13.84 -6.82 -11.91
N PRO A 315 14.82 -5.99 -11.49
CA PRO A 315 14.51 -4.71 -10.86
C PRO A 315 13.76 -3.80 -11.84
N GLY A 316 12.45 -3.59 -11.61
CA GLY A 316 11.61 -2.85 -12.54
C GLY A 316 10.21 -2.55 -12.00
N CYS A 317 9.37 -2.02 -12.85
CA CYS A 317 7.95 -1.82 -12.55
C CYS A 317 7.10 -1.83 -13.81
N SER A 318 5.83 -2.21 -13.64
CA SER A 318 4.80 -2.14 -14.68
C SER A 318 3.57 -1.41 -14.15
N VAL A 319 2.99 -0.56 -15.00
CA VAL A 319 1.78 0.21 -14.75
C VAL A 319 0.81 -0.03 -15.90
N ALA A 320 -0.38 -0.52 -15.61
CA ALA A 320 -1.43 -0.70 -16.61
C ALA A 320 -2.68 0.12 -16.23
N MET A 321 -3.31 0.73 -17.22
CA MET A 321 -4.57 1.44 -17.04
C MET A 321 -5.49 1.30 -18.26
N ASN A 322 -6.79 1.45 -18.03
CA ASN A 322 -7.72 1.67 -19.12
C ASN A 322 -7.56 3.13 -19.62
N PRO A 323 -7.14 3.33 -20.88
CA PRO A 323 -6.78 4.65 -21.36
C PRO A 323 -7.98 5.59 -21.54
N TYR A 324 -9.20 5.07 -21.55
CA TYR A 324 -10.43 5.85 -21.76
C TYR A 324 -11.16 6.18 -20.46
N THR A 325 -11.12 5.28 -19.47
CA THR A 325 -11.81 5.46 -18.19
C THR A 325 -10.91 5.99 -17.08
N GLY A 326 -9.60 5.76 -17.18
CA GLY A 326 -8.63 6.11 -16.15
C GLY A 326 -8.49 5.07 -15.02
N GLU A 327 -9.20 3.93 -15.11
CA GLU A 327 -9.04 2.82 -14.18
C GLU A 327 -7.62 2.29 -14.22
N VAL A 328 -6.93 2.27 -13.07
CA VAL A 328 -5.62 1.64 -12.97
C VAL A 328 -5.82 0.14 -12.78
N LEU A 329 -5.37 -0.65 -13.76
CA LEU A 329 -5.58 -2.09 -13.83
C LEU A 329 -4.47 -2.87 -13.12
N ALA A 330 -3.24 -2.36 -13.13
CA ALA A 330 -2.12 -2.99 -12.42
C ALA A 330 -1.06 -1.96 -12.00
N LEU A 331 -0.42 -2.22 -10.84
CA LEU A 331 0.73 -1.48 -10.32
C LEU A 331 1.72 -2.49 -9.71
N VAL A 332 2.71 -2.88 -10.48
CA VAL A 332 3.71 -3.89 -10.13
C VAL A 332 5.06 -3.24 -9.87
N SER A 333 5.75 -3.66 -8.83
CA SER A 333 7.14 -3.30 -8.55
C SER A 333 7.94 -4.57 -8.26
N THR A 334 9.04 -4.79 -8.95
CA THR A 334 9.85 -6.00 -8.88
C THR A 334 11.33 -5.71 -8.60
N PRO A 335 12.07 -6.65 -7.95
CA PRO A 335 11.48 -7.73 -7.18
C PRO A 335 10.64 -7.20 -6.02
N SER A 336 9.92 -8.07 -5.33
CA SER A 336 9.01 -7.71 -4.26
C SER A 336 9.28 -8.55 -3.00
N TYR A 337 8.40 -8.46 -2.02
CA TYR A 337 8.44 -9.19 -0.76
C TYR A 337 7.05 -9.80 -0.48
N ASP A 338 6.99 -10.93 0.24
CA ASP A 338 5.72 -11.49 0.67
C ASP A 338 5.17 -10.73 1.88
N ASN A 339 4.08 -9.97 1.68
CA ASN A 339 3.44 -9.21 2.75
C ASN A 339 2.78 -10.12 3.82
N ASN A 340 2.48 -11.37 3.51
CA ASN A 340 2.04 -12.36 4.50
C ASN A 340 3.13 -12.68 5.54
N GLU A 341 4.43 -12.63 5.17
CA GLU A 341 5.53 -12.83 6.12
C GLU A 341 5.54 -11.71 7.19
N PHE A 342 5.18 -10.47 6.82
CA PHE A 342 5.11 -9.35 7.78
C PHE A 342 4.00 -9.52 8.82
N ILE A 343 2.92 -10.24 8.49
CA ILE A 343 1.84 -10.56 9.43
C ILE A 343 2.25 -11.67 10.39
N ARG A 344 2.89 -12.72 9.86
CA ARG A 344 3.26 -13.90 10.62
C ARG A 344 4.44 -13.64 11.56
N GLY A 345 5.23 -12.63 11.28
CA GLY A 345 6.46 -12.28 11.97
C GLY A 345 7.67 -12.50 11.05
N LEU A 346 8.47 -11.46 10.88
CA LEU A 346 9.69 -11.53 10.08
C LEU A 346 10.87 -11.86 11.00
N SER A 347 11.62 -12.92 10.69
CA SER A 347 12.87 -13.18 11.39
C SER A 347 13.90 -12.08 11.14
N SER A 348 14.82 -11.87 12.08
CA SER A 348 15.89 -10.87 11.94
C SER A 348 16.78 -11.16 10.73
N GLU A 349 16.98 -12.43 10.39
CA GLU A 349 17.75 -12.85 9.22
C GLU A 349 17.03 -12.51 7.93
N LYS A 350 15.75 -12.81 7.83
CA LYS A 350 14.91 -12.46 6.66
C LYS A 350 14.83 -10.96 6.47
N TRP A 351 14.61 -10.20 7.56
CA TRP A 351 14.63 -8.74 7.50
C TRP A 351 15.95 -8.19 6.98
N THR A 352 17.08 -8.75 7.46
CA THR A 352 18.42 -8.37 7.00
C THR A 352 18.60 -8.70 5.53
N SER A 353 18.21 -9.91 5.09
CA SER A 353 18.31 -10.32 3.69
C SER A 353 17.53 -9.39 2.75
N LEU A 354 16.30 -9.00 3.11
CA LEU A 354 15.49 -8.06 2.31
C LEU A 354 16.09 -6.66 2.23
N ASN A 355 16.75 -6.18 3.31
CA ASN A 355 17.37 -4.86 3.35
C ASN A 355 18.73 -4.81 2.64
N GLU A 356 19.48 -5.90 2.66
CA GLU A 356 20.82 -5.99 2.07
C GLU A 356 20.81 -6.48 0.62
N ASP A 357 19.67 -6.94 0.12
CA ASP A 357 19.52 -7.37 -1.28
C ASP A 357 19.81 -6.19 -2.23
N GLU A 358 20.78 -6.39 -3.12
CA GLU A 358 21.20 -5.40 -4.13
C GLU A 358 20.04 -5.04 -5.09
N LYS A 359 19.09 -5.95 -5.31
CA LYS A 359 17.88 -5.73 -6.13
C LYS A 359 16.81 -4.91 -5.41
N LYS A 360 16.96 -4.65 -4.10
CA LYS A 360 16.09 -3.80 -3.27
C LYS A 360 14.60 -4.17 -3.36
N PRO A 361 14.19 -5.35 -2.88
CA PRO A 361 12.79 -5.81 -2.94
C PRO A 361 11.80 -4.92 -2.16
N LEU A 362 12.26 -4.17 -1.16
CA LEU A 362 11.42 -3.22 -0.41
C LEU A 362 11.22 -1.86 -1.10
N TYR A 363 11.91 -1.62 -2.23
CA TYR A 363 11.85 -0.35 -2.94
C TYR A 363 10.68 -0.32 -3.94
N ASN A 364 9.68 0.53 -3.66
CA ASN A 364 8.51 0.67 -4.52
C ASN A 364 8.82 1.52 -5.75
N ARG A 365 9.05 0.88 -6.88
CA ARG A 365 9.51 1.48 -8.13
C ARG A 365 8.44 2.24 -8.89
N PHE A 366 7.20 1.80 -8.89
CA PHE A 366 6.13 2.52 -9.60
C PHE A 366 5.80 3.88 -8.98
N ARG A 367 6.21 4.12 -7.73
CA ARG A 367 6.06 5.43 -7.08
C ARG A 367 7.17 6.41 -7.42
N GLN A 368 8.27 5.94 -7.97
CA GLN A 368 9.47 6.73 -8.25
C GLN A 368 9.43 7.37 -9.63
N VAL A 369 10.45 8.17 -9.92
CA VAL A 369 10.68 8.78 -11.24
C VAL A 369 11.94 8.22 -11.86
N TRP A 370 11.90 8.04 -13.17
CA TRP A 370 12.96 7.40 -13.94
C TRP A 370 13.23 8.16 -15.24
N CYS A 371 14.44 8.06 -15.76
CA CYS A 371 14.79 8.59 -17.07
C CYS A 371 14.02 7.81 -18.17
N PRO A 372 13.10 8.46 -18.93
CA PRO A 372 12.19 7.74 -19.83
C PRO A 372 12.86 7.31 -21.15
N GLY A 373 13.98 7.93 -21.51
CA GLY A 373 14.59 7.69 -22.81
C GLY A 373 13.60 7.92 -23.95
N SER A 374 13.71 7.11 -24.98
CA SER A 374 12.93 7.28 -26.22
C SER A 374 11.41 7.14 -26.08
N THR A 375 10.88 6.66 -24.93
CA THR A 375 9.42 6.69 -24.69
C THR A 375 8.90 8.13 -24.55
N PHE A 376 9.78 9.09 -24.35
CA PHE A 376 9.42 10.50 -24.26
C PHE A 376 9.29 11.21 -25.63
N LYS A 377 9.77 10.60 -26.72
CA LYS A 377 9.75 11.21 -28.06
C LYS A 377 8.35 11.57 -28.57
N PRO A 378 7.29 10.75 -28.40
CA PRO A 378 5.94 11.15 -28.76
C PRO A 378 5.45 12.40 -28.01
N VAL A 379 5.87 12.56 -26.74
CA VAL A 379 5.57 13.76 -25.95
C VAL A 379 6.29 14.98 -26.54
N VAL A 380 7.56 14.85 -26.91
CA VAL A 380 8.34 15.93 -27.55
C VAL A 380 7.75 16.30 -28.93
N ALA A 381 7.28 15.32 -29.70
CA ALA A 381 6.55 15.56 -30.92
C ALA A 381 5.30 16.41 -30.66
N GLY A 382 4.50 16.04 -29.64
CA GLY A 382 3.33 16.80 -29.21
C GLY A 382 3.66 18.24 -28.80
N ILE A 383 4.75 18.45 -28.05
CA ILE A 383 5.23 19.79 -27.68
C ILE A 383 5.58 20.60 -28.94
N GLY A 384 6.32 20.00 -29.86
CA GLY A 384 6.76 20.66 -31.10
C GLY A 384 5.61 21.07 -32.00
N LEU A 385 4.60 20.21 -32.14
CA LEU A 385 3.38 20.50 -32.88
C LEU A 385 2.51 21.56 -32.18
N LYS A 386 2.30 21.45 -30.86
CA LYS A 386 1.52 22.40 -30.07
C LYS A 386 2.10 23.82 -30.11
N THR A 387 3.40 23.93 -30.13
CA THR A 387 4.12 25.22 -30.19
C THR A 387 4.36 25.71 -31.63
N GLU A 388 3.86 24.98 -32.63
CA GLU A 388 4.08 25.25 -34.06
C GLU A 388 5.57 25.35 -34.43
N SER A 389 6.44 24.74 -33.62
CA SER A 389 7.91 24.76 -33.82
C SER A 389 8.37 23.69 -34.80
N ILE A 390 7.53 22.68 -35.06
CA ILE A 390 7.83 21.56 -35.96
C ILE A 390 6.67 21.39 -36.96
N ASP A 391 7.03 21.29 -38.26
CA ASP A 391 6.13 20.75 -39.27
C ASP A 391 6.37 19.21 -39.33
N PRO A 392 5.35 18.36 -39.13
CA PRO A 392 5.52 16.91 -39.12
C PRO A 392 6.01 16.34 -40.45
N LYS A 393 5.88 17.10 -41.56
CA LYS A 393 6.30 16.72 -42.91
C LYS A 393 7.64 17.33 -43.32
N GLU A 394 8.23 18.18 -42.49
CA GLU A 394 9.54 18.78 -42.75
C GLU A 394 10.60 17.67 -42.69
N ASP A 395 11.35 17.54 -43.78
CA ASP A 395 12.51 16.64 -43.84
C ASP A 395 13.73 17.33 -43.24
N PHE A 396 14.21 16.85 -42.11
CA PHE A 396 15.38 17.40 -41.40
C PHE A 396 16.70 17.02 -42.07
N GLY A 397 16.66 16.21 -43.12
CA GLY A 397 17.82 15.74 -43.88
C GLY A 397 18.66 14.72 -43.13
N LYS A 398 19.41 13.96 -43.90
CA LYS A 398 20.25 12.87 -43.42
C LYS A 398 21.57 13.40 -42.83
N GLU A 399 21.87 13.09 -41.58
CA GLU A 399 23.08 13.51 -40.86
C GLU A 399 24.07 12.35 -40.62
N GLY A 400 23.72 11.13 -41.04
CA GLY A 400 24.45 9.92 -40.67
C GLY A 400 24.11 9.45 -39.26
N LEU A 401 24.99 8.65 -38.66
CA LEU A 401 24.74 8.05 -37.32
C LEU A 401 25.15 8.94 -36.14
N ALA A 402 25.74 10.09 -36.38
CA ALA A 402 26.19 11.05 -35.37
C ALA A 402 26.04 12.48 -35.85
N TRP A 403 25.55 13.36 -35.00
CA TRP A 403 25.33 14.77 -35.31
C TRP A 403 25.79 15.68 -34.15
N GLN A 404 26.31 16.80 -34.51
CA GLN A 404 26.71 17.88 -33.62
C GLN A 404 26.18 19.20 -34.17
N LYS A 405 25.59 20.07 -33.36
CA LYS A 405 25.05 21.35 -33.82
C LYS A 405 26.16 22.24 -34.42
N ASP A 406 27.23 22.43 -33.67
CA ASP A 406 28.39 23.19 -34.06
C ASP A 406 29.55 22.96 -33.07
N SER A 407 30.68 23.63 -33.29
CA SER A 407 31.91 23.50 -32.50
C SER A 407 31.77 23.94 -31.02
N SER A 408 30.72 24.68 -30.65
CA SER A 408 30.47 25.08 -29.25
C SER A 408 30.16 23.89 -28.34
N TRP A 409 29.72 22.76 -28.92
CA TRP A 409 29.46 21.52 -28.19
C TRP A 409 30.72 20.69 -27.88
N GLY A 410 31.91 21.17 -28.35
CA GLY A 410 33.18 20.46 -28.10
C GLY A 410 33.20 19.07 -28.74
N SER A 411 33.37 18.02 -27.97
CA SER A 411 33.33 16.63 -28.45
C SER A 411 31.95 15.96 -28.33
N TYR A 412 30.93 16.68 -27.87
CA TYR A 412 29.60 16.11 -27.67
C TYR A 412 28.90 15.93 -29.02
N GLN A 413 28.33 14.75 -29.21
CA GLN A 413 27.54 14.38 -30.39
C GLN A 413 26.30 13.58 -29.94
N VAL A 414 25.19 13.82 -30.64
CA VAL A 414 23.99 12.98 -30.53
C VAL A 414 24.12 11.85 -31.55
N THR A 415 23.85 10.63 -31.14
CA THR A 415 23.94 9.45 -32.01
C THR A 415 22.57 8.81 -32.20
N THR A 416 22.35 8.18 -33.38
CA THR A 416 21.17 7.38 -33.70
C THR A 416 21.60 6.00 -34.19
N LEU A 417 20.67 5.03 -34.22
CA LEU A 417 20.98 3.63 -34.59
C LEU A 417 20.81 3.37 -36.08
N HIS A 418 19.95 4.12 -36.74
CA HIS A 418 19.55 3.85 -38.13
C HIS A 418 19.65 5.08 -39.00
N GLU A 419 20.02 4.90 -40.25
CA GLU A 419 19.84 5.87 -41.31
C GLU A 419 18.62 5.52 -42.15
N TYR A 420 17.78 6.50 -42.44
CA TYR A 420 16.54 6.33 -43.20
C TYR A 420 16.19 7.62 -43.95
N GLU A 421 15.29 7.56 -44.90
CA GLU A 421 14.79 8.70 -45.68
C GLU A 421 13.31 8.47 -46.02
N PRO A 422 12.45 9.51 -45.96
CA PRO A 422 12.74 10.89 -45.51
C PRO A 422 12.84 10.98 -43.99
N VAL A 423 13.63 11.96 -43.47
CA VAL A 423 13.81 12.19 -42.04
C VAL A 423 12.71 13.13 -41.52
N ILE A 424 11.48 12.60 -41.53
CA ILE A 424 10.26 13.27 -41.07
C ILE A 424 9.82 12.72 -39.71
N MET A 425 8.92 13.42 -39.00
CA MET A 425 8.50 13.10 -37.63
C MET A 425 7.99 11.65 -37.50
N LYS A 426 7.11 11.19 -38.39
CA LYS A 426 6.60 9.81 -38.38
C LYS A 426 7.74 8.77 -38.34
N ASN A 427 8.66 8.87 -39.28
CA ASN A 427 9.78 7.92 -39.41
C ASN A 427 10.74 8.03 -38.23
N ALA A 428 10.99 9.26 -37.72
CA ALA A 428 11.81 9.48 -36.53
C ALA A 428 11.22 8.83 -35.26
N ILE A 429 9.90 8.74 -35.14
CA ILE A 429 9.24 7.97 -34.07
C ILE A 429 9.44 6.47 -34.29
N ILE A 430 9.19 5.95 -35.51
CA ILE A 430 9.31 4.52 -35.86
C ILE A 430 10.72 4.01 -35.57
N TYR A 431 11.72 4.68 -36.13
CA TYR A 431 13.14 4.29 -36.02
C TYR A 431 13.81 4.82 -34.75
N SER A 432 13.07 5.53 -33.91
CA SER A 432 13.55 6.07 -32.62
C SER A 432 14.77 6.97 -32.76
N ASP A 433 14.75 7.91 -33.70
CA ASP A 433 15.88 8.79 -34.04
C ASP A 433 16.14 9.87 -32.99
N ASN A 434 17.28 9.81 -32.32
CA ASN A 434 17.70 10.82 -31.33
C ASN A 434 18.09 12.14 -32.00
N ILE A 435 18.70 12.09 -33.21
CA ILE A 435 19.18 13.30 -33.91
C ILE A 435 17.99 14.17 -34.31
N TYR A 436 16.92 13.56 -34.88
CA TYR A 436 15.70 14.28 -35.18
C TYR A 436 15.14 14.99 -33.94
N PHE A 437 15.00 14.27 -32.83
CA PHE A 437 14.39 14.81 -31.62
C PHE A 437 15.29 15.82 -30.87
N ALA A 438 16.60 15.70 -30.95
CA ALA A 438 17.53 16.71 -30.47
C ALA A 438 17.36 18.04 -31.25
N LYS A 439 17.31 17.98 -32.60
CA LYS A 439 17.03 19.14 -33.45
C LYS A 439 15.65 19.71 -33.17
N ALA A 440 14.64 18.86 -32.98
CA ALA A 440 13.28 19.26 -32.63
C ALA A 440 13.26 20.06 -31.31
N ALA A 441 13.89 19.53 -30.26
CA ALA A 441 13.95 20.24 -28.97
C ALA A 441 14.64 21.62 -29.10
N LEU A 442 15.72 21.72 -29.87
CA LEU A 442 16.38 23.01 -30.13
C LEU A 442 15.47 23.97 -30.90
N LYS A 443 14.66 23.51 -31.87
CA LYS A 443 13.65 24.34 -32.56
C LYS A 443 12.54 24.79 -31.63
N ILE A 444 12.06 23.95 -30.73
CA ILE A 444 11.04 24.26 -29.68
C ILE A 444 11.59 25.37 -28.77
N GLY A 445 12.86 25.26 -28.37
CA GLY A 445 13.50 26.15 -27.40
C GLY A 445 13.12 25.81 -25.96
N SER A 446 14.00 26.15 -25.01
CA SER A 446 13.85 25.76 -23.60
C SER A 446 12.60 26.32 -22.93
N GLU A 447 12.21 27.55 -23.28
CA GLU A 447 11.02 28.19 -22.68
C GLU A 447 9.73 27.48 -23.07
N ASN A 448 9.48 27.26 -24.36
CA ASN A 448 8.29 26.54 -24.83
C ASN A 448 8.28 25.10 -24.31
N PHE A 449 9.45 24.45 -24.28
CA PHE A 449 9.60 23.08 -23.80
C PHE A 449 9.19 22.97 -22.33
N MET A 450 9.75 23.82 -21.45
CA MET A 450 9.43 23.83 -20.02
C MET A 450 7.97 24.23 -19.74
N ASN A 451 7.46 25.26 -20.43
CA ASN A 451 6.09 25.73 -20.24
C ASN A 451 5.09 24.62 -20.58
N THR A 452 5.27 23.93 -21.71
CA THR A 452 4.37 22.84 -22.09
C THR A 452 4.49 21.65 -21.14
N LEU A 453 5.70 21.32 -20.65
CA LEU A 453 5.86 20.27 -19.65
C LEU A 453 5.12 20.60 -18.34
N ASN A 454 5.16 21.85 -17.88
CA ASN A 454 4.39 22.30 -16.73
C ASN A 454 2.87 22.21 -16.98
N GLU A 455 2.40 22.55 -18.20
CA GLU A 455 1.01 22.41 -18.60
C GLU A 455 0.50 20.96 -18.58
N ILE A 456 1.37 19.98 -18.83
CA ILE A 456 1.04 18.55 -18.80
C ILE A 456 1.42 17.86 -17.48
N GLY A 457 1.60 18.61 -16.38
CA GLY A 457 1.69 18.10 -15.02
C GLY A 457 3.09 17.84 -14.49
N PHE A 458 4.18 18.26 -15.19
CA PHE A 458 5.53 18.20 -14.60
C PHE A 458 5.68 19.20 -13.45
N ASN A 459 6.52 18.85 -12.46
CA ASN A 459 6.74 19.59 -11.22
C ASN A 459 5.44 19.81 -10.40
N GLN A 460 4.48 18.90 -10.53
CA GLN A 460 3.19 18.96 -9.86
C GLN A 460 2.82 17.58 -9.32
N ASN A 461 2.06 17.58 -8.22
CA ASN A 461 1.49 16.35 -7.69
C ASN A 461 0.43 15.79 -8.65
N MET A 462 0.55 14.51 -8.94
CA MET A 462 -0.43 13.78 -9.73
C MET A 462 -1.73 13.57 -8.93
N PRO A 463 -2.93 13.79 -9.50
CA PRO A 463 -4.20 13.57 -8.82
C PRO A 463 -4.56 12.06 -8.77
N PHE A 464 -3.83 11.31 -7.96
CA PHE A 464 -4.01 9.89 -7.73
C PHE A 464 -4.03 9.58 -6.23
N GLU A 465 -4.74 8.54 -5.82
CA GLU A 465 -4.93 8.22 -4.40
C GLU A 465 -3.62 7.88 -3.68
N ILE A 466 -2.71 7.18 -4.38
CA ILE A 466 -1.38 6.88 -3.86
C ILE A 466 -0.44 8.02 -4.23
N ALA A 467 0.27 8.57 -3.27
CA ALA A 467 1.26 9.61 -3.52
C ALA A 467 2.40 9.09 -4.42
N MET A 468 2.54 9.65 -5.61
CA MET A 468 3.60 9.39 -6.57
C MET A 468 4.65 10.50 -6.49
N GLN A 469 5.90 10.19 -6.85
CA GLN A 469 6.92 11.21 -7.00
C GLN A 469 6.63 12.08 -8.22
N GLU A 470 6.82 13.39 -8.10
CA GLU A 470 6.57 14.34 -9.18
C GLU A 470 7.55 14.13 -10.33
N SER A 471 7.05 14.11 -11.55
CA SER A 471 7.89 14.13 -12.75
C SER A 471 8.59 15.48 -12.88
N THR A 472 9.87 15.49 -13.26
CA THR A 472 10.67 16.71 -13.36
C THR A 472 11.45 16.77 -14.67
N TYR A 473 11.75 17.96 -15.15
CA TYR A 473 12.53 18.14 -16.37
C TYR A 473 13.96 18.64 -16.11
N SER A 474 14.27 18.98 -14.88
CA SER A 474 15.61 19.42 -14.50
C SER A 474 15.83 19.21 -13.00
N ASN A 475 17.08 19.12 -12.58
CA ASN A 475 17.50 19.16 -11.17
C ASN A 475 17.38 20.59 -10.59
N THR A 476 17.17 21.59 -11.45
CA THR A 476 16.90 22.98 -11.13
C THR A 476 15.55 23.39 -11.75
N ASP A 477 15.15 24.65 -11.60
CA ASP A 477 13.92 25.16 -12.22
C ASP A 477 14.04 25.38 -13.74
N LYS A 478 15.21 25.11 -14.35
CA LYS A 478 15.50 25.49 -15.74
C LYS A 478 16.32 24.44 -16.48
N ILE A 479 16.09 24.35 -17.78
CA ILE A 479 17.02 23.73 -18.74
C ILE A 479 18.06 24.79 -19.10
N GLU A 480 19.30 24.61 -18.64
CA GLU A 480 20.30 25.67 -18.62
C GLU A 480 21.16 25.71 -19.89
N THR A 481 21.36 24.56 -20.54
CA THR A 481 22.27 24.49 -21.70
C THR A 481 21.56 23.89 -22.92
N GLU A 482 22.08 24.24 -24.12
CA GLU A 482 21.58 23.66 -25.37
C GLU A 482 21.79 22.14 -25.45
N ILE A 483 22.89 21.62 -24.89
CA ILE A 483 23.13 20.17 -24.83
C ILE A 483 22.07 19.49 -23.93
N GLN A 484 21.79 20.08 -22.77
CA GLN A 484 20.73 19.57 -21.91
C GLN A 484 19.36 19.57 -22.61
N LEU A 485 19.04 20.65 -23.34
CA LEU A 485 17.81 20.76 -24.12
C LEU A 485 17.76 19.70 -25.24
N ALA A 486 18.83 19.52 -25.98
CA ALA A 486 18.94 18.51 -27.03
C ALA A 486 18.75 17.09 -26.47
N ASP A 487 19.38 16.77 -25.33
CA ASP A 487 19.23 15.49 -24.64
C ASP A 487 17.80 15.28 -24.13
N SER A 488 17.16 16.35 -23.61
CA SER A 488 15.76 16.32 -23.18
C SER A 488 14.82 15.97 -24.35
N GLY A 489 15.18 16.30 -25.58
CA GLY A 489 14.42 15.98 -26.79
C GLY A 489 14.19 14.49 -27.03
N TYR A 490 15.06 13.63 -26.52
CA TYR A 490 14.88 12.17 -26.62
C TYR A 490 14.81 11.50 -25.23
N GLY A 491 14.38 12.27 -24.20
CA GLY A 491 14.05 11.76 -22.87
C GLY A 491 15.27 11.42 -22.02
N GLN A 492 16.42 12.05 -22.32
CA GLN A 492 17.66 11.96 -21.55
C GLN A 492 17.91 13.29 -20.80
N GLY A 493 19.15 13.64 -20.55
CA GLY A 493 19.50 14.85 -19.81
C GLY A 493 19.08 14.73 -18.35
N GLN A 494 18.11 15.54 -17.93
CA GLN A 494 17.61 15.56 -16.56
C GLN A 494 16.11 15.30 -16.49
N ILE A 495 15.51 14.79 -17.58
CA ILE A 495 14.09 14.38 -17.59
C ILE A 495 13.92 13.15 -16.72
N LEU A 496 13.04 13.26 -15.72
CA LEU A 496 12.61 12.15 -14.89
C LEU A 496 11.08 12.09 -14.90
N VAL A 497 10.51 10.92 -15.18
CA VAL A 497 9.05 10.74 -15.26
C VAL A 497 8.59 9.59 -14.38
N ASN A 498 7.46 9.80 -13.69
CA ASN A 498 6.75 8.72 -13.00
C ASN A 498 6.02 7.87 -14.06
N PRO A 499 6.07 6.51 -13.97
CA PRO A 499 5.44 5.63 -14.97
C PRO A 499 3.94 5.86 -15.15
N LEU A 500 3.19 6.11 -14.06
CA LEU A 500 1.76 6.38 -14.13
C LEU A 500 1.46 7.75 -14.73
N HIS A 501 2.31 8.75 -14.48
CA HIS A 501 2.22 10.05 -15.14
C HIS A 501 2.46 9.92 -16.64
N LEU A 502 3.47 9.15 -17.05
CA LEU A 502 3.72 8.88 -18.46
C LEU A 502 2.51 8.19 -19.10
N ALA A 503 1.89 7.21 -18.40
CA ALA A 503 0.66 6.58 -18.86
C ALA A 503 -0.47 7.61 -19.05
N SER A 504 -0.68 8.50 -18.08
CA SER A 504 -1.68 9.58 -18.20
C SER A 504 -1.41 10.52 -19.39
N ILE A 505 -0.14 10.85 -19.67
CA ILE A 505 0.23 11.64 -20.85
C ILE A 505 -0.14 10.86 -22.14
N TYR A 506 0.14 9.57 -22.19
CA TYR A 506 -0.17 8.73 -23.35
C TYR A 506 -1.67 8.57 -23.60
N THR A 507 -2.52 8.70 -22.56
CA THR A 507 -3.98 8.70 -22.78
C THR A 507 -4.42 9.84 -23.69
N SER A 508 -3.67 10.94 -23.75
CA SER A 508 -4.00 12.07 -24.63
C SER A 508 -3.98 11.69 -26.11
N PHE A 509 -3.16 10.72 -26.49
CA PHE A 509 -3.09 10.21 -27.86
C PHE A 509 -4.35 9.45 -28.27
N LEU A 510 -5.15 8.98 -27.31
CA LEU A 510 -6.39 8.21 -27.52
C LEU A 510 -7.67 9.02 -27.24
N ASN A 511 -7.54 10.20 -26.61
CA ASN A 511 -8.66 11.00 -26.14
C ASN A 511 -8.64 12.43 -26.73
N GLU A 512 -8.35 12.54 -28.03
CA GLU A 512 -8.40 13.81 -28.77
C GLU A 512 -7.52 14.91 -28.13
N GLY A 513 -6.41 14.51 -27.50
CA GLY A 513 -5.45 15.39 -26.85
C GLY A 513 -5.71 15.66 -25.36
N ASN A 514 -6.73 15.07 -24.77
CA ASN A 514 -7.04 15.21 -23.35
C ASN A 514 -6.38 14.12 -22.53
N MET A 515 -5.71 14.48 -21.44
CA MET A 515 -5.15 13.52 -20.49
C MET A 515 -6.23 13.04 -19.53
N ILE A 516 -6.33 11.75 -19.36
CA ILE A 516 -7.30 11.12 -18.46
C ILE A 516 -6.68 10.99 -17.06
N LYS A 517 -7.50 11.30 -16.04
CA LYS A 517 -7.14 11.17 -14.64
C LYS A 517 -7.16 9.71 -14.21
N PRO A 518 -6.04 9.17 -13.72
CA PRO A 518 -6.02 7.82 -13.17
C PRO A 518 -6.74 7.78 -11.82
N TYR A 519 -7.35 6.63 -11.50
CA TYR A 519 -7.92 6.37 -10.19
C TYR A 519 -7.85 4.88 -9.84
N LEU A 520 -7.84 4.59 -8.54
CA LEU A 520 -7.64 3.24 -8.01
C LEU A 520 -8.91 2.65 -7.38
N LYS A 521 -9.75 3.47 -6.74
CA LYS A 521 -10.96 2.99 -6.09
C LYS A 521 -12.05 2.74 -7.12
N TYR A 522 -12.58 1.51 -7.18
CA TYR A 522 -13.63 1.11 -8.11
C TYR A 522 -14.87 2.01 -8.05
N LYS A 523 -15.45 2.28 -9.21
CA LYS A 523 -16.70 3.02 -9.38
C LYS A 523 -17.65 2.21 -10.27
N GLU A 524 -18.94 2.11 -9.90
CA GLU A 524 -19.95 1.39 -10.67
C GLU A 524 -20.11 1.94 -12.10
N GLU A 525 -19.95 3.24 -12.26
CA GLU A 525 -19.94 3.90 -13.56
C GLU A 525 -18.54 4.48 -13.81
N ALA A 526 -17.74 3.76 -14.59
CA ALA A 526 -16.45 4.21 -15.03
C ALA A 526 -16.63 5.29 -16.12
N SER A 527 -16.36 6.54 -15.79
CA SER A 527 -16.36 7.66 -16.72
C SER A 527 -14.98 8.29 -16.75
N GLY A 528 -14.36 8.41 -17.91
CA GLY A 528 -13.06 9.06 -18.05
C GLY A 528 -13.10 10.52 -17.58
N GLU A 529 -12.59 10.78 -16.38
CA GLU A 529 -12.41 12.14 -15.88
C GLU A 529 -11.16 12.74 -16.53
N THR A 530 -11.31 13.87 -17.19
CA THR A 530 -10.17 14.58 -17.77
C THR A 530 -9.35 15.24 -16.65
N TRP A 531 -8.07 14.95 -16.61
CA TRP A 531 -7.13 15.64 -15.74
C TRP A 531 -6.67 16.96 -16.37
N ILE A 532 -6.21 16.89 -17.62
CA ILE A 532 -5.73 18.06 -18.36
C ILE A 532 -6.41 18.10 -19.73
N GLU A 533 -7.15 19.16 -19.98
CA GLU A 533 -7.79 19.40 -21.27
C GLU A 533 -6.78 19.96 -22.28
N ASN A 534 -6.87 19.51 -23.51
CA ASN A 534 -6.06 20.02 -24.62
C ASN A 534 -4.55 20.02 -24.31
N ALA A 535 -4.05 18.94 -23.69
CA ALA A 535 -2.61 18.74 -23.54
C ALA A 535 -1.94 18.85 -24.92
N PHE A 536 -2.57 18.27 -25.95
CA PHE A 536 -2.27 18.43 -27.38
C PHE A 536 -3.57 18.69 -28.16
N SER A 537 -3.48 19.14 -29.43
CA SER A 537 -4.69 19.21 -30.27
C SER A 537 -5.00 17.84 -30.88
N LYS A 538 -6.24 17.63 -31.29
CA LYS A 538 -6.66 16.42 -32.00
C LYS A 538 -5.82 16.18 -33.25
N GLU A 539 -5.59 17.22 -34.04
CA GLU A 539 -4.80 17.16 -35.27
C GLU A 539 -3.35 16.76 -34.99
N ASN A 540 -2.77 17.28 -33.87
CA ASN A 540 -1.42 16.95 -33.45
C ASN A 540 -1.32 15.46 -33.06
N VAL A 541 -2.34 14.95 -32.37
CA VAL A 541 -2.43 13.55 -31.98
C VAL A 541 -2.52 12.61 -33.19
N GLU A 542 -3.31 12.97 -34.21
CA GLU A 542 -3.42 12.17 -35.45
C GLU A 542 -2.08 12.03 -36.16
N GLU A 543 -1.22 13.06 -36.15
CA GLU A 543 0.13 12.99 -36.73
C GLU A 543 1.09 12.13 -35.87
N ILE A 544 0.98 12.18 -34.53
CA ILE A 544 1.79 11.35 -33.62
C ILE A 544 1.41 9.89 -33.73
N MET A 545 0.10 9.59 -33.81
CA MET A 545 -0.42 8.22 -33.89
C MET A 545 0.14 7.46 -35.08
N GLN A 546 0.33 8.08 -36.23
CA GLN A 546 0.95 7.43 -37.41
C GLN A 546 2.36 6.87 -37.09
N GLY A 547 3.11 7.57 -36.24
CA GLY A 547 4.44 7.15 -35.80
C GLY A 547 4.40 6.01 -34.79
N VAL A 548 3.59 6.16 -33.71
CA VAL A 548 3.54 5.16 -32.62
C VAL A 548 2.86 3.86 -33.07
N GLU A 549 1.91 3.91 -34.00
CA GLU A 549 1.37 2.71 -34.65
C GLU A 549 2.48 2.00 -35.44
N GLY A 550 3.28 2.74 -36.20
CA GLY A 550 4.39 2.17 -36.97
C GLY A 550 5.47 1.54 -36.09
N VAL A 551 5.71 2.00 -34.87
CA VAL A 551 6.66 1.38 -33.94
C VAL A 551 6.35 -0.10 -33.70
N VAL A 552 5.06 -0.46 -33.62
CA VAL A 552 4.62 -1.84 -33.33
C VAL A 552 4.25 -2.62 -34.59
N ASN A 553 3.77 -1.94 -35.65
CA ASN A 553 3.20 -2.65 -36.81
C ASN A 553 4.11 -2.62 -38.05
N ASP A 554 5.14 -1.78 -38.10
CA ASP A 554 6.16 -1.84 -39.17
C ASP A 554 7.19 -2.95 -38.84
N PRO A 555 7.51 -3.86 -39.76
CA PRO A 555 8.51 -4.91 -39.53
C PRO A 555 9.90 -4.39 -39.11
N GLU A 556 10.24 -3.15 -39.45
CA GLU A 556 11.46 -2.49 -39.01
C GLU A 556 11.23 -1.61 -37.74
N GLY A 557 10.00 -1.57 -37.21
CA GLY A 557 9.65 -0.86 -35.99
C GLY A 557 10.30 -1.45 -34.74
N THR A 558 10.72 -0.60 -33.83
CA THR A 558 11.46 -1.04 -32.63
C THR A 558 10.64 -1.88 -31.66
N GLY A 559 9.32 -1.85 -31.75
CA GLY A 559 8.35 -2.61 -30.94
C GLY A 559 7.69 -3.77 -31.68
N TYR A 560 8.11 -4.10 -32.88
CA TYR A 560 7.47 -5.10 -33.75
C TYR A 560 7.32 -6.50 -33.10
N ALA A 561 8.14 -6.85 -32.12
CA ALA A 561 8.00 -8.11 -31.40
C ALA A 561 6.69 -8.23 -30.57
N ALA A 562 5.98 -7.13 -30.39
CA ALA A 562 4.65 -7.10 -29.75
C ALA A 562 3.51 -6.95 -30.79
N HIS A 563 3.80 -7.03 -32.10
CA HIS A 563 2.78 -6.95 -33.15
C HIS A 563 1.75 -8.08 -33.04
N ARG A 564 0.49 -7.75 -33.24
CA ARG A 564 -0.65 -8.68 -33.30
C ARG A 564 -1.46 -8.45 -34.58
N ASP A 565 -1.93 -9.51 -35.18
CA ASP A 565 -2.79 -9.45 -36.38
C ASP A 565 -4.26 -9.17 -36.04
N ASP A 566 -4.68 -9.47 -34.81
CA ASP A 566 -6.07 -9.40 -34.35
C ASP A 566 -6.40 -8.09 -33.60
N ILE A 567 -5.41 -7.42 -33.03
CA ILE A 567 -5.58 -6.18 -32.25
C ILE A 567 -4.55 -5.15 -32.68
N LEU A 568 -5.02 -3.96 -33.08
CA LEU A 568 -4.12 -2.87 -33.43
C LEU A 568 -3.50 -2.29 -32.15
N LEU A 569 -2.20 -2.54 -31.98
CA LEU A 569 -1.38 -1.95 -30.93
C LEU A 569 -0.57 -0.78 -31.47
N ALA A 570 -0.34 0.19 -30.62
CA ALA A 570 0.58 1.30 -30.84
C ALA A 570 1.48 1.47 -29.62
N GLY A 571 2.65 2.09 -29.77
CA GLY A 571 3.52 2.25 -28.62
C GLY A 571 4.85 2.89 -28.92
N LYS A 572 5.74 2.88 -27.93
CA LYS A 572 7.11 3.38 -28.07
C LYS A 572 8.06 2.62 -27.15
N THR A 573 9.16 2.15 -27.71
CA THR A 573 10.28 1.59 -26.96
C THR A 573 11.20 2.68 -26.44
N GLY A 574 11.87 2.44 -25.33
CA GLY A 574 12.84 3.36 -24.77
C GLY A 574 14.06 2.64 -24.22
N THR A 575 15.24 3.21 -24.44
CA THR A 575 16.45 2.84 -23.73
C THR A 575 17.09 4.13 -23.21
N ALA A 576 17.32 4.20 -21.89
CA ALA A 576 17.96 5.33 -21.26
C ALA A 576 19.30 4.89 -20.64
N GLU A 577 20.38 5.53 -21.04
CA GLU A 577 21.70 5.28 -20.45
C GLU A 577 21.87 6.07 -19.14
N LEU A 578 22.26 5.37 -18.07
CA LEU A 578 22.66 5.96 -16.80
C LEU A 578 24.18 5.89 -16.65
N LYS A 579 24.85 7.01 -16.86
CA LYS A 579 26.31 7.12 -16.73
C LYS A 579 26.67 8.11 -15.63
N ALA A 580 27.62 7.73 -14.78
CA ALA A 580 28.16 8.65 -13.77
C ALA A 580 29.03 9.74 -14.42
N THR A 581 29.75 9.41 -15.52
CA THR A 581 30.57 10.34 -16.34
C THR A 581 30.47 9.94 -17.81
N LYS A 582 30.92 10.80 -18.71
CA LYS A 582 30.96 10.53 -20.17
C LYS A 582 31.83 9.32 -20.54
N GLU A 583 32.86 9.06 -19.76
CA GLU A 583 33.83 7.98 -19.95
C GLU A 583 33.36 6.67 -19.31
N ASP A 584 32.24 6.70 -18.56
CA ASP A 584 31.69 5.52 -17.89
C ASP A 584 31.13 4.53 -18.91
N THR A 585 31.84 3.41 -19.09
CA THR A 585 31.40 2.27 -19.91
C THR A 585 30.64 1.22 -19.10
N SER A 586 30.60 1.38 -17.77
CA SER A 586 29.92 0.46 -16.84
C SER A 586 28.47 0.87 -16.56
N GLY A 587 28.02 2.02 -17.09
CA GLY A 587 26.68 2.57 -16.90
C GLY A 587 25.59 1.55 -17.18
N LYS A 588 24.51 1.63 -16.41
CA LYS A 588 23.28 0.83 -16.60
C LYS A 588 22.44 1.38 -17.73
N GLU A 589 21.62 0.54 -18.33
CA GLU A 589 20.64 0.92 -19.36
C GLU A 589 19.24 0.58 -18.86
N ILE A 590 18.40 1.59 -18.67
CA ILE A 590 16.98 1.36 -18.36
C ILE A 590 16.25 1.02 -19.67
N GLY A 591 15.57 -0.12 -19.71
CA GLY A 591 14.71 -0.52 -20.82
C GLY A 591 13.26 -0.16 -20.52
N TRP A 592 12.55 0.37 -21.52
CA TRP A 592 11.15 0.73 -21.45
C TRP A 592 10.35 0.19 -22.63
N PHE A 593 9.09 -0.13 -22.37
CA PHE A 593 8.07 -0.24 -23.40
C PHE A 593 6.78 0.42 -22.93
N SER A 594 6.25 1.34 -23.73
CA SER A 594 4.92 1.91 -23.58
C SER A 594 4.08 1.41 -24.74
N VAL A 595 3.02 0.65 -24.47
CA VAL A 595 2.17 0.03 -25.48
C VAL A 595 0.71 0.20 -25.11
N PHE A 596 -0.15 0.36 -26.11
CA PHE A 596 -1.58 0.53 -25.90
C PHE A 596 -2.41 0.05 -27.08
N THR A 597 -3.66 -0.32 -26.80
CA THR A 597 -4.67 -0.59 -27.83
C THR A 597 -5.04 0.69 -28.54
N ALA A 598 -4.82 0.75 -29.84
CA ALA A 598 -5.09 1.95 -30.65
C ALA A 598 -6.56 2.04 -31.11
N ASP A 599 -7.30 0.94 -31.10
CA ASP A 599 -8.71 0.89 -31.44
C ASP A 599 -9.60 0.94 -30.18
N LYS A 600 -10.47 1.95 -30.11
CA LYS A 600 -11.42 2.11 -29.00
C LYS A 600 -12.48 1.01 -28.93
N SER A 601 -12.70 0.27 -30.01
CA SER A 601 -13.72 -0.80 -30.08
C SER A 601 -13.26 -2.13 -29.47
N VAL A 602 -12.00 -2.23 -29.00
CA VAL A 602 -11.49 -3.40 -28.31
C VAL A 602 -12.23 -3.56 -26.97
N ASP A 603 -12.67 -4.78 -26.66
CA ASP A 603 -13.44 -5.08 -25.44
C ASP A 603 -12.64 -4.81 -24.15
N LYS A 604 -11.34 -5.09 -24.16
CA LYS A 604 -10.42 -4.89 -23.04
C LYS A 604 -9.34 -3.84 -23.39
N PRO A 605 -9.65 -2.54 -23.46
CA PRO A 605 -8.66 -1.52 -23.80
C PRO A 605 -7.63 -1.38 -22.69
N ILE A 606 -6.35 -1.37 -23.06
CA ILE A 606 -5.22 -1.29 -22.13
C ILE A 606 -4.17 -0.30 -22.62
N LEU A 607 -3.55 0.41 -21.69
CA LEU A 607 -2.29 1.12 -21.83
C LEU A 607 -1.35 0.57 -20.78
N LEU A 608 -0.25 -0.05 -21.21
CA LEU A 608 0.76 -0.69 -20.37
C LEU A 608 2.09 0.03 -20.54
N ILE A 609 2.73 0.35 -19.43
CA ILE A 609 4.10 0.86 -19.39
C ILE A 609 4.92 -0.01 -18.46
N SER A 610 5.94 -0.65 -19.02
CA SER A 610 6.90 -1.46 -18.25
C SER A 610 8.31 -0.88 -18.34
N MET A 611 9.05 -0.98 -17.25
CA MET A 611 10.43 -0.53 -17.13
C MET A 611 11.27 -1.55 -16.37
N VAL A 612 12.50 -1.78 -16.86
CA VAL A 612 13.54 -2.61 -16.21
C VAL A 612 14.81 -1.78 -16.05
N GLU A 613 15.36 -1.73 -14.82
CA GLU A 613 16.49 -0.85 -14.44
C GLU A 613 17.81 -1.16 -15.18
N ASN A 614 18.03 -2.39 -15.63
CA ASN A 614 19.26 -2.73 -16.34
C ASN A 614 19.04 -3.80 -17.40
N VAL A 615 18.90 -3.34 -18.63
CA VAL A 615 18.76 -4.20 -19.82
C VAL A 615 20.04 -4.29 -20.64
N LYS A 616 21.16 -3.78 -20.13
CA LYS A 616 22.45 -3.78 -20.83
C LYS A 616 22.93 -5.21 -21.06
N GLY A 617 23.20 -5.54 -22.31
CA GLY A 617 23.70 -6.87 -22.71
C GLY A 617 22.65 -7.99 -22.76
N ILE A 618 21.37 -7.69 -22.41
CA ILE A 618 20.26 -8.68 -22.48
C ILE A 618 19.21 -8.36 -23.54
N GLY A 619 19.47 -7.37 -24.38
CA GLY A 619 18.59 -7.04 -25.52
C GLY A 619 17.99 -5.63 -25.51
N GLY A 620 18.41 -4.76 -24.57
CA GLY A 620 17.89 -3.40 -24.48
C GLY A 620 16.38 -3.37 -24.24
N SER A 621 15.69 -2.38 -24.79
CA SER A 621 14.22 -2.29 -24.71
C SER A 621 13.50 -3.49 -25.34
N GLY A 622 14.11 -4.20 -26.30
CA GLY A 622 13.53 -5.41 -26.90
C GLY A 622 13.31 -6.56 -25.89
N TYR A 623 14.04 -6.57 -24.77
CA TYR A 623 13.80 -7.48 -23.66
C TYR A 623 12.44 -7.20 -22.99
N VAL A 624 12.15 -5.92 -22.73
CA VAL A 624 10.88 -5.49 -22.12
C VAL A 624 9.71 -5.74 -23.11
N VAL A 625 9.90 -5.41 -24.39
CA VAL A 625 8.88 -5.65 -25.45
C VAL A 625 8.43 -7.11 -25.46
N LYS A 626 9.36 -8.06 -25.40
CA LYS A 626 9.02 -9.50 -25.44
C LYS A 626 8.24 -9.95 -24.21
N LYS A 627 8.58 -9.44 -23.04
CA LYS A 627 7.87 -9.75 -21.79
C LYS A 627 6.44 -9.18 -21.79
N ASP A 628 6.29 -7.91 -22.18
CA ASP A 628 4.97 -7.31 -22.31
C ASP A 628 4.13 -7.97 -23.41
N ALA A 629 4.74 -8.41 -24.52
CA ALA A 629 4.03 -9.18 -25.55
C ALA A 629 3.41 -10.46 -24.97
N THR A 630 4.15 -11.21 -24.14
CA THR A 630 3.62 -12.40 -23.47
C THR A 630 2.44 -12.06 -22.55
N VAL A 631 2.57 -10.99 -21.76
CA VAL A 631 1.46 -10.55 -20.88
C VAL A 631 0.23 -10.11 -21.69
N LEU A 632 0.44 -9.41 -22.80
CA LEU A 632 -0.67 -8.99 -23.67
C LEU A 632 -1.35 -10.18 -24.36
N ASP A 633 -0.58 -11.21 -24.74
CA ASP A 633 -1.14 -12.45 -25.28
C ASP A 633 -2.06 -13.12 -24.25
N GLU A 634 -1.60 -13.29 -23.00
CA GLU A 634 -2.41 -13.82 -21.91
C GLU A 634 -3.66 -12.96 -21.64
N TYR A 635 -3.50 -11.64 -21.57
CA TYR A 635 -4.58 -10.68 -21.26
C TYR A 635 -5.71 -10.68 -22.30
N PHE A 636 -5.40 -10.89 -23.57
CA PHE A 636 -6.39 -10.92 -24.65
C PHE A 636 -6.95 -12.33 -24.96
N GLU A 637 -6.30 -13.39 -24.50
CA GLU A 637 -6.79 -14.76 -24.63
C GLU A 637 -7.86 -15.12 -23.58
N GLU A 638 -7.88 -14.44 -22.44
CA GLU A 638 -8.89 -14.55 -21.38
C GLU A 638 -10.20 -13.82 -21.76
#